data_4b993d4ffd92f83c41edc00aef873cd6
#
_entry.id   4b993d4ffd92f83c41edc00aef873cd6
#
_cell.length_a   1.000
_cell.length_b   1.000
_cell.length_c   1.000
_cell.angle_alpha   90.00
_cell.angle_beta   90.00
_cell.angle_gamma   90.00
#
_symmetry.space_group_name_H-M   'P 1'
#
loop_
_entity.id
_entity.type
_entity.pdbx_description
1 polymer ?
#
loop_
_entity_poly.entity_id
_entity_poly.type
_entity_poly.pdbx_seq_one_letter_code
_entity_poly.pdbx_strand_id
1 'polypeptide(L)'
;MDQTFDNDRIIKINIEEEMKSSYIDYSMSVIAARALPDVRDGFKPVHRRILYGMMGINNVSTQPYKKCARVVGEVLGKYHPHGDSSVYGALVRMAQHWNMRYTLVDGQGNFGSVDGDSPAAMRYTECRLSKMGEHIMDDLEKDTVDMVNNFDDSLQEPSVMPTKVPNLLVNGGNGIAVGMATNMPTHNLGEVIDGCCAYIDNPDIDTEGLMRHIPGPDFPTGAYIYGLQGVRDAYETGRGRIVMRAKAEIESGDTHDKIVVTEIPYGVNKADLVKYIADLANEHKIEGVANVNDESGRQGMRIVVDVKRDANANVLLNKLFKMTALQSSFSVNNIALVKGRPRLLSLKECVKYFVEHRHDVTIRRTQYDLKKAQERAHILEGLIIAVNNIDEVVHIIRNSKTPSDAQRNLEQRFELDELQSKAIVDMRLAQLTGLRVDQLHQEYDDLMKLIADLQEILDNPERCKQVMKEELQEVKEKYVDARKTEIIPFDHEFNALDFYPDDPVVITISHMGYIKRTKLDEFHEQGRGGVGAKAARHRDNDFTEYIYPATMHNTLLFFTQKGRCYWQKCYEIPEGDKNSKGRAIQNMLNIEPDDQINAVLRIKDFEDTEFLRSHYVVFATKQGIIKKTCLEAYSRPRANGVIAININEGDQVVGVRLTNGHNELLLANRNGRAIRFNEQDVRTMGRVSTGVRGMKLDGGDDEVVGLVCVNDPETETIMVVSENGYGKRSDIEDYRKTARGAKGVKTLSVTEKTGRLVAIKVVTDENDLMIINKSGILIRLKVADVRVMGRATQGVRLINLTKKNDTIASVCKVMSSQDDEDVNDAETAETVTGEE
;
A
#
# COMPACT_ATOMS: atom_id res chain seq x y z
N MET A 1 -18.88 -22.07 -64.07
CA MET A 1 -18.51 -23.52 -64.11
C MET A 1 -18.31 -23.95 -62.69
N ASP A 2 -19.38 -24.39 -62.02
CA ASP A 2 -19.35 -24.98 -60.70
C ASP A 2 -18.82 -26.39 -60.80
N GLN A 3 -17.61 -26.64 -60.43
CA GLN A 3 -17.13 -27.99 -60.13
C GLN A 3 -17.57 -28.33 -58.69
N THR A 4 -18.74 -28.92 -58.59
CA THR A 4 -19.16 -29.65 -57.40
C THR A 4 -18.34 -30.92 -57.30
N PHE A 5 -17.47 -31.03 -56.30
CA PHE A 5 -16.80 -32.28 -55.92
C PHE A 5 -17.85 -33.17 -55.25
N ASP A 6 -18.26 -34.22 -55.93
CA ASP A 6 -19.34 -35.14 -55.54
C ASP A 6 -18.97 -36.09 -54.36
N ASN A 7 -17.90 -35.81 -53.61
CA ASN A 7 -17.49 -36.62 -52.47
C ASN A 7 -17.16 -35.80 -51.19
N ASP A 8 -17.52 -34.53 -51.14
CA ASP A 8 -17.31 -33.71 -49.91
C ASP A 8 -18.40 -33.99 -48.90
N ARG A 9 -18.06 -34.67 -47.85
CA ARG A 9 -18.94 -34.91 -46.70
C ARG A 9 -19.08 -33.61 -45.88
N ILE A 10 -20.01 -32.76 -46.26
CA ILE A 10 -20.33 -31.51 -45.55
C ILE A 10 -21.01 -31.87 -44.24
N ILE A 11 -20.29 -31.69 -43.14
CA ILE A 11 -20.83 -31.81 -41.79
C ILE A 11 -21.27 -30.42 -41.33
N LYS A 12 -22.54 -30.24 -41.00
CA LYS A 12 -23.02 -28.99 -40.42
C LYS A 12 -22.58 -28.93 -38.98
N ILE A 13 -21.70 -27.99 -38.64
CA ILE A 13 -21.22 -27.73 -37.29
C ILE A 13 -21.93 -26.47 -36.79
N ASN A 14 -22.48 -26.53 -35.58
CA ASN A 14 -23.00 -25.35 -34.90
C ASN A 14 -21.82 -24.56 -34.35
N ILE A 15 -21.57 -23.37 -34.89
CA ILE A 15 -20.44 -22.51 -34.52
C ILE A 15 -20.46 -22.16 -33.03
N GLU A 16 -21.64 -22.04 -32.43
CA GLU A 16 -21.77 -21.71 -31.01
C GLU A 16 -21.32 -22.89 -30.11
N GLU A 17 -21.67 -24.12 -30.48
CA GLU A 17 -21.24 -25.31 -29.75
C GLU A 17 -19.74 -25.56 -29.92
N GLU A 18 -19.24 -25.42 -31.14
CA GLU A 18 -17.81 -25.58 -31.45
C GLU A 18 -16.98 -24.54 -30.74
N MET A 19 -17.41 -23.28 -30.72
CA MET A 19 -16.70 -22.22 -29.96
C MET A 19 -16.73 -22.47 -28.45
N LYS A 20 -17.86 -22.96 -27.90
CA LYS A 20 -17.93 -23.30 -26.47
C LYS A 20 -16.97 -24.42 -26.10
N SER A 21 -16.98 -25.51 -26.90
CA SER A 21 -16.08 -26.66 -26.66
C SER A 21 -14.62 -26.25 -26.80
N SER A 22 -14.26 -25.61 -27.90
CA SER A 22 -12.88 -25.17 -28.15
C SER A 22 -12.37 -24.16 -27.08
N TYR A 23 -13.26 -23.27 -26.61
CA TYR A 23 -12.88 -22.31 -25.54
C TYR A 23 -12.71 -23.00 -24.18
N ILE A 24 -13.54 -24.02 -23.88
CA ILE A 24 -13.39 -24.82 -22.66
C ILE A 24 -12.06 -25.59 -22.71
N ASP A 25 -11.75 -26.26 -23.81
CA ASP A 25 -10.52 -27.02 -23.99
C ASP A 25 -9.28 -26.11 -23.90
N TYR A 26 -9.33 -24.96 -24.57
CA TYR A 26 -8.26 -23.94 -24.44
C TYR A 26 -8.12 -23.45 -22.98
N SER A 27 -9.23 -23.14 -22.32
CA SER A 27 -9.23 -22.66 -20.93
C SER A 27 -8.65 -23.71 -19.99
N MET A 28 -9.05 -24.97 -20.13
CA MET A 28 -8.49 -26.08 -19.33
C MET A 28 -6.99 -26.24 -19.57
N SER A 29 -6.55 -26.19 -20.82
CA SER A 29 -5.13 -26.26 -21.16
C SER A 29 -4.33 -25.10 -20.54
N VAL A 30 -4.83 -23.86 -20.63
CA VAL A 30 -4.16 -22.69 -20.04
C VAL A 30 -4.10 -22.78 -18.51
N ILE A 31 -5.15 -23.28 -17.88
CA ILE A 31 -5.22 -23.42 -16.41
C ILE A 31 -4.26 -24.54 -15.96
N ALA A 32 -4.39 -25.75 -16.52
CA ALA A 32 -3.70 -26.94 -16.03
C ALA A 32 -2.25 -27.05 -16.51
N ALA A 33 -1.94 -26.56 -17.72
CA ALA A 33 -0.65 -26.82 -18.37
C ALA A 33 0.16 -25.56 -18.74
N ARG A 34 -0.22 -24.37 -18.27
CA ARG A 34 0.49 -23.14 -18.67
C ARG A 34 0.67 -22.13 -17.54
N ALA A 35 -0.43 -21.63 -16.94
CA ALA A 35 -0.42 -20.40 -16.18
C ALA A 35 -0.21 -20.61 -14.66
N LEU A 36 -0.72 -21.71 -14.11
CA LEU A 36 -0.71 -21.98 -12.68
C LEU A 36 0.43 -22.91 -12.28
N PRO A 37 1.07 -22.68 -11.11
CA PRO A 37 2.08 -23.59 -10.57
C PRO A 37 1.42 -24.81 -9.94
N ASP A 38 2.14 -25.95 -9.93
CA ASP A 38 1.78 -27.11 -9.12
C ASP A 38 2.11 -26.84 -7.64
N VAL A 39 1.23 -27.22 -6.72
CA VAL A 39 1.40 -26.97 -5.29
C VAL A 39 2.62 -27.68 -4.70
N ARG A 40 3.01 -28.83 -5.28
CA ARG A 40 4.08 -29.69 -4.80
C ARG A 40 5.47 -29.11 -5.03
N ASP A 41 5.74 -28.57 -6.22
CA ASP A 41 7.06 -28.08 -6.62
C ASP A 41 7.10 -26.56 -6.92
N GLY A 42 5.93 -25.89 -6.97
CA GLY A 42 5.83 -24.46 -7.25
C GLY A 42 6.14 -24.05 -8.68
N PHE A 43 6.28 -24.99 -9.60
CA PHE A 43 6.65 -24.71 -10.97
C PHE A 43 5.47 -24.73 -11.93
N LYS A 44 5.54 -23.82 -12.89
CA LYS A 44 4.80 -23.95 -14.15
C LYS A 44 5.55 -24.93 -15.06
N PRO A 45 4.88 -25.55 -16.06
CA PRO A 45 5.54 -26.46 -16.98
C PRO A 45 6.79 -25.87 -17.65
N VAL A 46 6.77 -24.61 -18.07
CA VAL A 46 7.93 -23.97 -18.70
C VAL A 46 9.16 -23.91 -17.78
N HIS A 47 8.97 -23.59 -16.48
CA HIS A 47 10.07 -23.54 -15.52
C HIS A 47 10.67 -24.94 -15.31
N ARG A 48 9.81 -25.94 -15.13
CA ARG A 48 10.22 -27.34 -14.93
C ARG A 48 11.00 -27.86 -16.13
N ARG A 49 10.53 -27.58 -17.35
CA ARG A 49 11.19 -27.98 -18.60
C ARG A 49 12.55 -27.30 -18.81
N ILE A 50 12.69 -26.03 -18.39
CA ILE A 50 13.98 -25.31 -18.46
C ILE A 50 14.99 -25.96 -17.54
N LEU A 51 14.65 -26.20 -16.27
CA LEU A 51 15.57 -26.82 -15.31
C LEU A 51 15.95 -28.24 -15.76
N TYR A 52 14.97 -29.05 -16.20
CA TYR A 52 15.19 -30.40 -16.72
C TYR A 52 16.07 -30.41 -17.97
N GLY A 53 15.81 -29.50 -18.92
CA GLY A 53 16.63 -29.33 -20.12
C GLY A 53 18.08 -28.92 -19.81
N MET A 54 18.27 -28.02 -18.82
CA MET A 54 19.60 -27.64 -18.37
C MET A 54 20.37 -28.83 -17.77
N MET A 55 19.70 -29.67 -16.97
CA MET A 55 20.26 -30.90 -16.44
C MET A 55 20.65 -31.85 -17.59
N GLY A 56 19.76 -32.07 -18.57
CA GLY A 56 19.97 -32.95 -19.70
C GLY A 56 21.19 -32.61 -20.55
N ILE A 57 21.55 -31.34 -20.65
CA ILE A 57 22.79 -30.91 -21.33
C ILE A 57 24.00 -30.76 -20.39
N ASN A 58 23.90 -31.24 -19.15
CA ASN A 58 24.94 -31.10 -18.12
C ASN A 58 25.38 -29.64 -17.94
N ASN A 59 24.38 -28.74 -17.74
CA ASN A 59 24.63 -27.31 -17.50
C ASN A 59 24.45 -26.96 -16.00
N VAL A 60 25.21 -27.64 -15.19
CA VAL A 60 25.19 -27.60 -13.73
C VAL A 60 26.15 -26.55 -13.17
N SER A 61 26.07 -26.25 -11.90
CA SER A 61 26.80 -25.15 -11.22
C SER A 61 28.31 -25.32 -11.24
N THR A 62 28.77 -26.57 -11.33
CA THR A 62 30.21 -26.92 -11.39
C THR A 62 30.78 -26.83 -12.81
N GLN A 63 29.93 -26.68 -13.82
CA GLN A 63 30.35 -26.64 -15.23
C GLN A 63 30.45 -25.17 -15.71
N PRO A 64 31.23 -24.92 -16.78
CA PRO A 64 31.27 -23.61 -17.42
C PRO A 64 29.89 -23.13 -17.89
N TYR A 65 29.70 -21.83 -17.91
CA TYR A 65 28.50 -21.23 -18.46
C TYR A 65 28.26 -21.60 -19.93
N LYS A 66 27.00 -21.78 -20.29
CA LYS A 66 26.58 -22.00 -21.67
C LYS A 66 25.70 -20.86 -22.15
N LYS A 67 25.72 -20.55 -23.46
CA LYS A 67 24.84 -19.54 -24.04
C LYS A 67 23.38 -19.87 -23.76
N CYS A 68 22.61 -18.87 -23.35
CA CYS A 68 21.17 -19.05 -23.10
C CYS A 68 20.44 -19.59 -24.33
N ALA A 69 20.87 -19.19 -25.53
CA ALA A 69 20.34 -19.71 -26.80
C ALA A 69 20.42 -21.24 -26.92
N ARG A 70 21.47 -21.88 -26.35
CA ARG A 70 21.61 -23.34 -26.33
C ARG A 70 20.58 -24.00 -25.43
N VAL A 71 20.34 -23.43 -24.24
CA VAL A 71 19.33 -23.91 -23.30
C VAL A 71 17.94 -23.76 -23.90
N VAL A 72 17.63 -22.56 -24.46
CA VAL A 72 16.33 -22.30 -25.11
C VAL A 72 16.12 -23.26 -26.27
N GLY A 73 17.12 -23.51 -27.13
CA GLY A 73 17.02 -24.45 -28.22
C GLY A 73 16.77 -25.91 -27.77
N GLU A 74 17.42 -26.35 -26.71
CA GLU A 74 17.19 -27.66 -26.11
C GLU A 74 15.75 -27.85 -25.61
N VAL A 75 15.26 -26.84 -24.89
CA VAL A 75 13.89 -26.86 -24.32
C VAL A 75 12.83 -26.81 -25.41
N LEU A 76 13.00 -25.97 -26.41
CA LEU A 76 12.06 -25.85 -27.54
C LEU A 76 12.00 -27.12 -28.38
N GLY A 77 13.18 -27.70 -28.68
CA GLY A 77 13.27 -28.86 -29.53
C GLY A 77 12.76 -30.15 -28.91
N LYS A 78 12.75 -30.25 -27.58
CA LYS A 78 12.45 -31.51 -26.88
C LYS A 78 11.20 -31.49 -26.01
N TYR A 79 10.87 -30.34 -25.39
CA TYR A 79 9.87 -30.34 -24.31
C TYR A 79 8.80 -29.27 -24.44
N HIS A 80 9.10 -28.10 -25.01
CA HIS A 80 8.17 -26.95 -24.93
C HIS A 80 7.92 -26.30 -26.30
N PRO A 81 6.89 -26.74 -27.07
CA PRO A 81 6.63 -26.30 -28.44
C PRO A 81 5.96 -24.93 -28.50
N HIS A 82 6.59 -23.88 -27.96
CA HIS A 82 6.11 -22.51 -27.95
C HIS A 82 7.19 -21.52 -28.39
N GLY A 83 6.90 -20.21 -28.41
CA GLY A 83 7.86 -19.20 -28.86
C GLY A 83 9.12 -19.12 -27.96
N ASP A 84 10.27 -18.92 -28.59
CA ASP A 84 11.60 -18.78 -27.96
C ASP A 84 11.67 -17.65 -26.93
N SER A 85 11.01 -16.52 -27.22
CA SER A 85 10.93 -15.37 -26.33
C SER A 85 10.24 -15.71 -25.00
N SER A 86 9.26 -16.61 -24.98
CA SER A 86 8.58 -17.02 -23.75
C SER A 86 9.49 -17.89 -22.87
N VAL A 87 10.22 -18.82 -23.47
CA VAL A 87 11.19 -19.68 -22.77
C VAL A 87 12.35 -18.84 -22.26
N TYR A 88 12.91 -17.96 -23.09
CA TYR A 88 13.99 -17.07 -22.68
C TYR A 88 13.57 -16.12 -21.56
N GLY A 89 12.38 -15.52 -21.66
CA GLY A 89 11.84 -14.65 -20.60
C GLY A 89 11.66 -15.37 -19.26
N ALA A 90 11.21 -16.64 -19.27
CA ALA A 90 11.11 -17.45 -18.06
C ALA A 90 12.50 -17.80 -17.48
N LEU A 91 13.46 -18.15 -18.33
CA LEU A 91 14.85 -18.41 -17.92
C LEU A 91 15.50 -17.17 -17.31
N VAL A 92 15.34 -16.01 -17.94
CA VAL A 92 15.85 -14.73 -17.43
C VAL A 92 15.28 -14.42 -16.04
N ARG A 93 13.96 -14.58 -15.85
CA ARG A 93 13.33 -14.36 -14.54
C ARG A 93 13.90 -15.22 -13.43
N MET A 94 14.22 -16.48 -13.71
CA MET A 94 14.82 -17.39 -12.72
C MET A 94 16.25 -17.00 -12.33
N ALA A 95 16.92 -16.13 -13.08
CA ALA A 95 18.24 -15.58 -12.77
C ALA A 95 18.22 -14.20 -12.10
N GLN A 96 17.06 -13.53 -12.06
CA GLN A 96 16.94 -12.16 -11.53
C GLN A 96 16.75 -12.17 -10.01
N HIS A 97 17.73 -11.65 -9.26
CA HIS A 97 17.74 -11.59 -7.79
C HIS A 97 16.72 -10.63 -7.17
N TRP A 98 16.12 -9.71 -7.97
CA TRP A 98 15.04 -8.83 -7.55
C TRP A 98 13.63 -9.39 -7.83
N ASN A 99 13.54 -10.50 -8.60
CA ASN A 99 12.30 -11.22 -8.87
C ASN A 99 12.18 -12.51 -8.05
N MET A 100 13.29 -13.22 -7.87
CA MET A 100 13.35 -14.49 -7.14
C MET A 100 13.98 -14.25 -5.77
N ARG A 101 13.37 -14.77 -4.71
CA ARG A 101 13.97 -14.71 -3.38
C ARG A 101 15.25 -15.57 -3.32
N TYR A 102 15.23 -16.71 -3.99
CA TYR A 102 16.39 -17.58 -4.23
C TYR A 102 16.44 -17.93 -5.71
N THR A 103 17.48 -17.49 -6.40
CA THR A 103 17.64 -17.69 -7.84
C THR A 103 17.93 -19.16 -8.16
N LEU A 104 17.29 -19.68 -9.20
CA LEU A 104 17.45 -21.06 -9.66
C LEU A 104 18.46 -21.20 -10.81
N VAL A 105 18.73 -20.11 -11.48
CA VAL A 105 19.67 -19.98 -12.59
C VAL A 105 20.72 -18.96 -12.21
N ASP A 106 21.97 -19.30 -12.44
CA ASP A 106 23.13 -18.42 -12.34
C ASP A 106 23.41 -17.84 -13.72
N GLY A 107 23.21 -16.53 -13.88
CA GLY A 107 23.30 -15.81 -15.14
C GLY A 107 24.56 -14.97 -15.24
N GLN A 108 25.18 -14.94 -16.43
CA GLN A 108 26.32 -14.08 -16.76
C GLN A 108 25.98 -13.18 -17.95
N GLY A 109 26.14 -11.89 -17.78
CA GLY A 109 25.81 -10.86 -18.77
C GLY A 109 24.67 -9.97 -18.32
N ASN A 110 23.99 -9.32 -19.27
CA ASN A 110 22.87 -8.44 -18.98
C ASN A 110 21.54 -9.20 -18.97
N PHE A 111 21.01 -9.46 -17.77
CA PHE A 111 19.71 -10.08 -17.51
C PHE A 111 18.62 -9.03 -17.16
N GLY A 112 18.83 -7.76 -17.50
CA GLY A 112 17.95 -6.65 -17.14
C GLY A 112 18.35 -5.97 -15.85
N SER A 113 17.56 -5.02 -15.39
CA SER A 113 17.78 -4.28 -14.15
C SER A 113 16.47 -3.98 -13.42
N VAL A 114 16.56 -3.47 -12.19
CA VAL A 114 15.42 -2.96 -11.41
C VAL A 114 14.82 -1.71 -12.07
N ASP A 115 15.56 -1.06 -12.97
CA ASP A 115 15.10 0.07 -13.77
C ASP A 115 14.20 -0.31 -14.95
N GLY A 116 13.94 -1.61 -15.10
CA GLY A 116 13.10 -2.12 -16.18
C GLY A 116 13.83 -2.30 -17.51
N ASP A 117 15.17 -2.24 -17.51
CA ASP A 117 15.95 -2.54 -18.70
C ASP A 117 15.67 -3.97 -19.17
N SER A 118 15.54 -4.12 -20.48
CA SER A 118 15.39 -5.42 -21.10
C SER A 118 16.69 -6.23 -21.04
N PRO A 119 16.61 -7.57 -20.87
CA PRO A 119 17.79 -8.42 -20.98
C PRO A 119 18.36 -8.34 -22.39
N ALA A 120 19.67 -8.56 -22.50
CA ALA A 120 20.32 -8.70 -23.79
C ALA A 120 19.80 -9.96 -24.53
N ALA A 121 19.89 -9.97 -25.84
CA ALA A 121 19.46 -11.13 -26.63
C ALA A 121 20.20 -12.42 -26.20
N MET A 122 19.50 -13.57 -26.22
CA MET A 122 19.95 -14.86 -25.70
C MET A 122 21.28 -15.37 -26.29
N ARG A 123 21.72 -14.83 -27.43
CA ARG A 123 23.01 -15.14 -28.03
C ARG A 123 24.20 -14.48 -27.31
N TYR A 124 23.94 -13.42 -26.51
CA TYR A 124 24.97 -12.73 -25.74
C TYR A 124 25.05 -13.19 -24.30
N THR A 125 23.89 -13.50 -23.69
CA THR A 125 23.80 -13.95 -22.29
C THR A 125 24.19 -15.42 -22.14
N GLU A 126 24.73 -15.75 -20.98
CA GLU A 126 25.16 -17.10 -20.60
C GLU A 126 24.51 -17.49 -19.27
N CYS A 127 24.26 -18.76 -19.08
CA CYS A 127 23.65 -19.29 -17.86
C CYS A 127 24.15 -20.70 -17.52
N ARG A 128 23.93 -21.07 -16.27
CA ARG A 128 24.04 -22.43 -15.72
C ARG A 128 23.07 -22.58 -14.56
N LEU A 129 22.79 -23.78 -14.11
CA LEU A 129 22.02 -24.00 -12.88
C LEU A 129 22.73 -23.36 -11.68
N SER A 130 21.97 -22.76 -10.80
CA SER A 130 22.47 -22.44 -9.46
C SER A 130 22.52 -23.72 -8.60
N LYS A 131 23.25 -23.71 -7.49
CA LYS A 131 23.25 -24.83 -6.53
C LYS A 131 21.82 -25.12 -6.02
N MET A 132 21.00 -24.10 -5.79
CA MET A 132 19.60 -24.25 -5.40
C MET A 132 18.78 -24.92 -6.51
N GLY A 133 19.01 -24.53 -7.78
CA GLY A 133 18.35 -25.14 -8.94
C GLY A 133 18.69 -26.61 -9.11
N GLU A 134 19.91 -27.05 -8.76
CA GLU A 134 20.30 -28.45 -8.75
C GLU A 134 19.59 -29.25 -7.67
N HIS A 135 19.52 -28.71 -6.45
CA HIS A 135 18.84 -29.37 -5.32
C HIS A 135 17.35 -29.63 -5.51
N ILE A 136 16.71 -28.84 -6.38
CA ILE A 136 15.30 -29.06 -6.73
C ILE A 136 15.13 -30.39 -7.50
N MET A 137 16.16 -30.82 -8.20
CA MET A 137 16.16 -32.01 -9.04
C MET A 137 16.90 -33.21 -8.42
N ASP A 138 17.35 -33.09 -7.17
CA ASP A 138 17.99 -34.19 -6.46
C ASP A 138 17.08 -35.42 -6.45
N ASP A 139 17.70 -36.58 -6.64
CA ASP A 139 17.05 -37.89 -6.65
C ASP A 139 16.01 -38.10 -7.81
N LEU A 140 16.03 -37.30 -8.86
CA LEU A 140 15.12 -37.44 -9.99
C LEU A 140 15.32 -38.79 -10.74
N GLU A 141 16.54 -39.30 -10.77
CA GLU A 141 16.89 -40.58 -11.38
C GLU A 141 16.47 -41.81 -10.56
N LYS A 142 15.95 -41.61 -9.36
CA LYS A 142 15.57 -42.70 -8.42
C LYS A 142 14.08 -43.01 -8.43
N ASP A 143 13.41 -42.79 -9.54
CA ASP A 143 11.97 -43.06 -9.72
C ASP A 143 11.06 -42.39 -8.67
N THR A 144 11.47 -41.22 -8.21
CA THR A 144 10.81 -40.47 -7.13
C THR A 144 9.52 -39.80 -7.56
N VAL A 145 9.36 -39.51 -8.85
CA VAL A 145 8.22 -38.84 -9.45
C VAL A 145 7.79 -39.54 -10.75
N ASP A 146 6.54 -39.31 -11.16
CA ASP A 146 6.03 -39.89 -12.38
C ASP A 146 6.59 -39.15 -13.60
N MET A 147 7.07 -39.92 -14.58
CA MET A 147 7.48 -39.40 -15.87
C MET A 147 6.29 -39.44 -16.83
N VAL A 148 6.15 -38.39 -17.63
CA VAL A 148 5.12 -38.26 -18.67
C VAL A 148 5.78 -38.05 -20.03
N ASN A 149 5.11 -38.43 -21.09
CA ASN A 149 5.61 -38.18 -22.43
C ASN A 149 5.62 -36.69 -22.75
N ASN A 150 6.60 -36.27 -23.53
CA ASN A 150 6.66 -34.94 -24.09
C ASN A 150 5.60 -34.73 -25.18
N PHE A 151 5.59 -33.57 -25.85
CA PHE A 151 4.54 -33.16 -26.80
C PHE A 151 4.47 -34.06 -28.06
N ASP A 152 5.51 -34.80 -28.42
CA ASP A 152 5.59 -35.69 -29.62
C ASP A 152 5.80 -37.16 -29.26
N ASP A 153 5.65 -37.53 -28.00
CA ASP A 153 5.81 -38.88 -27.46
C ASP A 153 7.19 -39.51 -27.70
N SER A 154 8.19 -38.69 -28.07
CA SER A 154 9.54 -39.16 -28.34
C SER A 154 10.42 -39.29 -27.11
N LEU A 155 10.17 -38.50 -26.08
CA LEU A 155 10.91 -38.42 -24.85
C LEU A 155 9.99 -38.34 -23.64
N GLN A 156 10.55 -38.48 -22.46
CA GLN A 156 9.83 -38.32 -21.20
C GLN A 156 10.36 -37.11 -20.44
N GLU A 157 9.46 -36.46 -19.72
CA GLU A 157 9.74 -35.36 -18.82
C GLU A 157 9.07 -35.59 -17.45
N PRO A 158 9.60 -35.03 -16.34
CA PRO A 158 8.99 -35.23 -15.03
C PRO A 158 7.69 -34.44 -14.91
N SER A 159 6.64 -35.09 -14.41
CA SER A 159 5.36 -34.46 -14.14
C SER A 159 5.45 -33.40 -13.04
N VAL A 160 6.36 -33.58 -12.08
CA VAL A 160 6.67 -32.71 -10.95
C VAL A 160 8.13 -32.93 -10.53
N MET A 161 8.75 -31.93 -9.91
CA MET A 161 10.12 -32.09 -9.38
C MET A 161 10.12 -32.71 -7.97
N PRO A 162 11.10 -33.60 -7.65
CA PRO A 162 11.24 -34.23 -6.33
C PRO A 162 11.85 -33.27 -5.28
N THR A 163 11.49 -32.00 -5.32
CA THR A 163 12.15 -30.91 -4.61
C THR A 163 12.20 -31.10 -3.09
N LYS A 164 13.37 -30.88 -2.48
CA LYS A 164 13.55 -30.71 -1.03
C LYS A 164 13.28 -29.28 -0.58
N VAL A 165 13.15 -28.35 -1.51
CA VAL A 165 12.91 -26.92 -1.28
C VAL A 165 11.41 -26.62 -1.43
N PRO A 166 10.74 -25.97 -0.45
CA PRO A 166 9.32 -25.56 -0.55
C PRO A 166 9.17 -24.36 -1.50
N ASN A 167 9.53 -24.56 -2.78
CA ASN A 167 9.73 -23.51 -3.76
C ASN A 167 8.47 -22.65 -4.01
N LEU A 168 7.27 -23.23 -3.92
CA LEU A 168 6.02 -22.47 -4.07
C LEU A 168 5.91 -21.32 -3.06
N LEU A 169 6.26 -21.55 -1.80
CA LEU A 169 6.25 -20.53 -0.76
C LEU A 169 7.49 -19.64 -0.83
N VAL A 170 8.66 -20.23 -1.04
CA VAL A 170 9.94 -19.51 -0.98
C VAL A 170 10.08 -18.51 -2.13
N ASN A 171 9.82 -18.91 -3.36
CA ASN A 171 9.94 -18.06 -4.54
C ASN A 171 8.59 -17.48 -5.02
N GLY A 172 7.47 -17.95 -4.45
CA GLY A 172 6.16 -17.50 -4.85
C GLY A 172 5.83 -17.81 -6.31
N GLY A 173 4.92 -17.05 -6.87
CA GLY A 173 4.57 -17.15 -8.28
C GLY A 173 3.43 -16.24 -8.68
N ASN A 174 3.47 -15.77 -9.91
CA ASN A 174 2.38 -15.02 -10.52
C ASN A 174 1.95 -15.68 -11.83
N GLY A 175 0.68 -15.60 -12.16
CA GLY A 175 0.16 -16.14 -13.42
C GLY A 175 -1.26 -15.71 -13.70
N ILE A 176 -1.55 -15.50 -14.98
CA ILE A 176 -2.87 -15.12 -15.45
C ILE A 176 -3.40 -16.28 -16.31
N ALA A 177 -4.45 -16.93 -15.84
CA ALA A 177 -5.18 -17.98 -16.55
C ALA A 177 -6.52 -17.44 -17.03
N VAL A 178 -7.32 -18.30 -17.67
CA VAL A 178 -8.68 -17.94 -18.07
C VAL A 178 -9.58 -17.98 -16.84
N GLY A 179 -10.20 -16.85 -16.51
CA GLY A 179 -11.14 -16.74 -15.39
C GLY A 179 -10.51 -16.70 -14.00
N MET A 180 -9.18 -16.82 -13.87
CA MET A 180 -8.47 -16.77 -12.59
C MET A 180 -7.03 -16.31 -12.76
N ALA A 181 -6.45 -15.81 -11.68
CA ALA A 181 -5.03 -15.43 -11.61
C ALA A 181 -4.44 -15.90 -10.30
N THR A 182 -3.16 -16.22 -10.29
CA THR A 182 -2.40 -16.47 -9.07
C THR A 182 -1.38 -15.37 -8.83
N ASN A 183 -1.21 -14.99 -7.58
CA ASN A 183 -0.19 -14.04 -7.14
C ASN A 183 0.25 -14.40 -5.73
N MET A 184 1.29 -15.21 -5.63
CA MET A 184 1.81 -15.74 -4.37
C MET A 184 3.06 -15.00 -3.98
N PRO A 185 3.16 -14.48 -2.75
CA PRO A 185 4.33 -13.78 -2.26
C PRO A 185 5.50 -14.75 -1.98
N THR A 186 6.70 -14.21 -1.96
CA THR A 186 7.93 -14.92 -1.59
C THR A 186 8.11 -14.96 -0.07
N HIS A 187 8.85 -15.96 0.44
CA HIS A 187 9.12 -16.11 1.87
C HIS A 187 10.57 -16.48 2.15
N ASN A 188 11.01 -16.30 3.38
CA ASN A 188 12.32 -16.75 3.83
C ASN A 188 12.38 -18.28 3.93
N LEU A 189 13.43 -18.89 3.38
CA LEU A 189 13.58 -20.34 3.33
C LEU A 189 13.66 -20.98 4.73
N GLY A 190 14.42 -20.37 5.62
CA GLY A 190 14.57 -20.89 6.99
C GLY A 190 13.24 -20.91 7.75
N GLU A 191 12.46 -19.82 7.64
CA GLU A 191 11.14 -19.70 8.26
C GLU A 191 10.15 -20.74 7.71
N VAL A 192 10.14 -20.93 6.39
CA VAL A 192 9.24 -21.92 5.76
C VAL A 192 9.62 -23.34 6.14
N ILE A 193 10.92 -23.66 6.22
CA ILE A 193 11.38 -24.97 6.67
C ILE A 193 10.98 -25.22 8.11
N ASP A 194 11.14 -24.23 9.01
CA ASP A 194 10.70 -24.35 10.40
C ASP A 194 9.19 -24.58 10.49
N GLY A 195 8.41 -23.88 9.66
CA GLY A 195 6.96 -24.11 9.56
C GLY A 195 6.61 -25.51 9.03
N CYS A 196 7.36 -26.06 8.07
CA CYS A 196 7.19 -27.42 7.58
C CYS A 196 7.52 -28.45 8.69
N CYS A 197 8.61 -28.26 9.42
CA CYS A 197 8.98 -29.13 10.55
C CYS A 197 7.91 -29.08 11.65
N ALA A 198 7.41 -27.90 11.99
CA ALA A 198 6.33 -27.74 12.96
C ALA A 198 5.03 -28.47 12.53
N TYR A 199 4.71 -28.43 11.22
CA TYR A 199 3.58 -29.17 10.66
C TYR A 199 3.80 -30.70 10.70
N ILE A 200 5.02 -31.19 10.42
CA ILE A 200 5.36 -32.62 10.51
C ILE A 200 5.17 -33.11 11.95
N ASP A 201 5.55 -32.32 12.95
CA ASP A 201 5.38 -32.66 14.38
C ASP A 201 3.93 -32.58 14.83
N ASN A 202 3.18 -31.59 14.34
CA ASN A 202 1.78 -31.38 14.69
C ASN A 202 0.93 -31.03 13.45
N PRO A 203 0.32 -32.01 12.76
CA PRO A 203 -0.52 -31.76 11.59
C PRO A 203 -1.78 -30.93 11.88
N ASP A 204 -2.19 -30.82 13.14
CA ASP A 204 -3.35 -30.03 13.55
C ASP A 204 -3.00 -28.56 13.86
N ILE A 205 -1.73 -28.17 13.73
CA ILE A 205 -1.28 -26.78 13.92
C ILE A 205 -2.17 -25.82 13.14
N ASP A 206 -2.63 -24.75 13.78
CA ASP A 206 -3.45 -23.69 13.17
C ASP A 206 -2.59 -22.65 12.45
N THR A 207 -3.24 -21.71 11.78
CA THR A 207 -2.55 -20.62 11.05
C THR A 207 -1.73 -19.76 12.00
N GLU A 208 -2.22 -19.49 13.20
CA GLU A 208 -1.50 -18.66 14.18
C GLU A 208 -0.25 -19.38 14.70
N GLY A 209 -0.32 -20.69 14.93
CA GLY A 209 0.83 -21.52 15.25
C GLY A 209 1.88 -21.51 14.14
N LEU A 210 1.46 -21.60 12.86
CA LEU A 210 2.37 -21.50 11.71
C LEU A 210 2.97 -20.10 11.59
N MET A 211 2.24 -19.04 11.90
CA MET A 211 2.74 -17.65 11.85
C MET A 211 3.83 -17.35 12.87
N ARG A 212 3.98 -18.18 13.91
CA ARG A 212 5.14 -18.09 14.83
C ARG A 212 6.45 -18.47 14.17
N HIS A 213 6.40 -19.32 13.14
CA HIS A 213 7.54 -19.75 12.33
C HIS A 213 7.66 -18.96 11.02
N ILE A 214 6.51 -18.64 10.39
CA ILE A 214 6.43 -17.90 9.12
C ILE A 214 5.65 -16.61 9.38
N PRO A 215 6.28 -15.56 9.95
CA PRO A 215 5.58 -14.35 10.41
C PRO A 215 4.97 -13.53 9.27
N GLY A 216 5.47 -13.67 8.05
CA GLY A 216 5.00 -12.96 6.86
C GLY A 216 5.86 -13.19 5.64
N PRO A 217 5.46 -12.68 4.48
CA PRO A 217 6.27 -12.70 3.26
C PRO A 217 7.63 -12.05 3.45
N ASP A 218 8.59 -12.46 2.63
CA ASP A 218 9.94 -11.93 2.56
C ASP A 218 10.31 -11.64 1.10
N PHE A 219 10.23 -10.39 0.70
CA PHE A 219 10.43 -9.98 -0.69
C PHE A 219 11.90 -9.80 -1.02
N PRO A 220 12.34 -10.16 -2.25
CA PRO A 220 13.74 -10.06 -2.66
C PRO A 220 14.27 -8.62 -2.66
N THR A 221 13.41 -7.62 -2.79
CA THR A 221 13.77 -6.19 -2.79
C THR A 221 13.78 -5.55 -1.40
N GLY A 222 13.53 -6.33 -0.32
CA GLY A 222 13.47 -5.82 1.05
C GLY A 222 12.20 -5.02 1.31
N ALA A 223 12.35 -3.78 1.77
CA ALA A 223 11.28 -2.87 2.13
C ALA A 223 10.50 -3.30 3.40
N TYR A 224 9.45 -2.57 3.75
CA TYR A 224 8.61 -2.88 4.91
C TYR A 224 7.29 -3.51 4.50
N ILE A 225 6.81 -4.48 5.29
CA ILE A 225 5.39 -4.84 5.34
C ILE A 225 4.74 -3.99 6.44
N TYR A 226 3.71 -3.24 6.08
CA TYR A 226 3.03 -2.30 6.96
C TYR A 226 1.65 -2.82 7.36
N GLY A 227 1.53 -3.24 8.62
CA GLY A 227 0.34 -3.91 9.15
C GLY A 227 0.31 -5.43 8.88
N LEU A 228 -0.21 -6.20 9.85
CA LEU A 228 -0.26 -7.67 9.81
C LEU A 228 -1.61 -8.23 9.33
N GLN A 229 -2.67 -7.42 9.30
CA GLN A 229 -4.02 -7.93 9.01
C GLN A 229 -4.10 -8.56 7.61
N GLY A 230 -3.53 -7.89 6.59
CA GLY A 230 -3.53 -8.43 5.23
C GLY A 230 -2.70 -9.72 5.07
N VAL A 231 -1.68 -9.92 5.91
CA VAL A 231 -0.91 -11.17 5.97
C VAL A 231 -1.74 -12.28 6.60
N ARG A 232 -2.44 -12.01 7.72
CA ARG A 232 -3.37 -12.97 8.35
C ARG A 232 -4.45 -13.42 7.39
N ASP A 233 -5.13 -12.47 6.76
CA ASP A 233 -6.19 -12.77 5.79
C ASP A 233 -5.66 -13.66 4.66
N ALA A 234 -4.46 -13.36 4.14
CA ALA A 234 -3.81 -14.16 3.10
C ALA A 234 -3.48 -15.59 3.56
N TYR A 235 -3.02 -15.76 4.79
CA TYR A 235 -2.63 -17.04 5.33
C TYR A 235 -3.82 -17.92 5.73
N GLU A 236 -4.91 -17.33 6.18
CA GLU A 236 -6.14 -18.04 6.54
C GLU A 236 -6.98 -18.41 5.32
N THR A 237 -7.18 -17.44 4.42
CA THR A 237 -8.15 -17.58 3.32
C THR A 237 -7.53 -17.81 1.96
N GLY A 238 -6.21 -17.66 1.82
CA GLY A 238 -5.51 -17.61 0.54
C GLY A 238 -5.64 -16.29 -0.21
N ARG A 239 -6.34 -15.28 0.36
CA ARG A 239 -6.49 -13.94 -0.21
C ARG A 239 -6.23 -12.88 0.83
N GLY A 240 -5.46 -11.87 0.47
CA GLY A 240 -5.18 -10.75 1.36
C GLY A 240 -4.54 -9.59 0.61
N ARG A 241 -4.53 -8.43 1.25
CA ARG A 241 -3.88 -7.23 0.72
C ARG A 241 -2.76 -6.82 1.66
N ILE A 242 -1.54 -7.06 1.25
CA ILE A 242 -0.34 -6.71 2.01
C ILE A 242 0.14 -5.33 1.56
N VAL A 243 0.25 -4.40 2.50
CA VAL A 243 0.80 -3.07 2.22
C VAL A 243 2.32 -3.14 2.34
N MET A 244 3.02 -2.78 1.27
CA MET A 244 4.47 -2.67 1.23
C MET A 244 4.86 -1.20 1.19
N ARG A 245 5.90 -0.83 1.94
CA ARG A 245 6.42 0.54 2.02
C ARG A 245 7.93 0.53 1.83
N ALA A 246 8.43 1.45 1.01
CA ALA A 246 9.85 1.65 0.78
C ALA A 246 10.59 1.95 2.08
N LYS A 247 11.85 1.53 2.17
CA LYS A 247 12.76 1.94 3.25
C LYS A 247 13.33 3.30 2.90
N ALA A 248 12.93 4.31 3.67
CA ALA A 248 13.32 5.69 3.45
C ALA A 248 13.76 6.33 4.75
N GLU A 249 14.85 7.07 4.70
CA GLU A 249 15.43 7.80 5.82
C GLU A 249 15.56 9.28 5.49
N ILE A 250 15.47 10.15 6.50
CA ILE A 250 15.68 11.58 6.34
C ILE A 250 17.07 11.91 6.80
N GLU A 251 17.91 12.34 5.88
CA GLU A 251 19.23 12.87 6.16
C GLU A 251 19.15 14.40 6.29
N SER A 252 19.38 14.91 7.49
CA SER A 252 19.43 16.36 7.74
C SER A 252 20.76 16.95 7.24
N GLY A 253 20.68 17.96 6.40
CA GLY A 253 21.82 18.68 5.85
C GLY A 253 21.89 20.12 6.35
N ASP A 254 23.07 20.77 6.27
CA ASP A 254 23.28 22.16 6.71
C ASP A 254 22.38 23.18 5.97
N THR A 255 21.93 22.87 4.79
CA THR A 255 21.16 23.78 3.95
C THR A 255 19.74 23.31 3.67
N HIS A 256 19.51 22.01 3.58
CA HIS A 256 18.21 21.38 3.31
C HIS A 256 18.27 19.90 3.64
N ASP A 257 17.14 19.33 4.00
CA ASP A 257 16.98 17.90 4.27
C ASP A 257 16.89 17.10 2.97
N LYS A 258 17.27 15.83 3.05
CA LYS A 258 17.15 14.85 1.96
C LYS A 258 16.35 13.65 2.40
N ILE A 259 15.44 13.19 1.58
CA ILE A 259 14.78 11.91 1.76
C ILE A 259 15.54 10.90 0.90
N VAL A 260 16.14 9.91 1.54
CA VAL A 260 16.96 8.87 0.91
C VAL A 260 16.19 7.56 0.96
N VAL A 261 15.90 6.99 -0.21
CA VAL A 261 15.24 5.70 -0.35
C VAL A 261 16.26 4.64 -0.74
N THR A 262 16.41 3.62 0.10
CA THR A 262 17.38 2.53 -0.07
C THR A 262 16.75 1.23 -0.56
N GLU A 263 15.45 1.02 -0.31
CA GLU A 263 14.71 -0.15 -0.75
C GLU A 263 13.32 0.27 -1.24
N ILE A 264 12.84 -0.36 -2.31
CA ILE A 264 11.52 -0.09 -2.91
C ILE A 264 10.62 -1.33 -2.82
N PRO A 265 9.30 -1.15 -2.82
CA PRO A 265 8.35 -2.25 -2.79
C PRO A 265 8.56 -3.22 -3.96
N TYR A 266 8.31 -4.50 -3.71
CA TYR A 266 8.45 -5.57 -4.71
C TYR A 266 7.60 -5.31 -5.95
N GLY A 267 8.20 -5.48 -7.12
CA GLY A 267 7.55 -5.29 -8.41
C GLY A 267 7.46 -3.83 -8.89
N VAL A 268 8.00 -2.87 -8.15
CA VAL A 268 8.08 -1.47 -8.57
C VAL A 268 9.30 -1.25 -9.47
N ASN A 269 9.10 -0.57 -10.59
CA ASN A 269 10.17 -0.10 -11.46
C ASN A 269 10.79 1.17 -10.88
N LYS A 270 12.12 1.16 -10.64
CA LYS A 270 12.82 2.28 -10.00
C LYS A 270 12.85 3.52 -10.88
N ALA A 271 13.16 3.39 -12.17
CA ALA A 271 13.23 4.52 -13.09
C ALA A 271 11.89 5.21 -13.29
N ASP A 272 10.81 4.42 -13.44
CA ASP A 272 9.44 4.96 -13.52
C ASP A 272 9.03 5.67 -12.23
N LEU A 273 9.42 5.15 -11.07
CA LEU A 273 9.15 5.77 -9.78
C LEU A 273 9.84 7.14 -9.66
N VAL A 274 11.14 7.21 -9.97
CA VAL A 274 11.92 8.46 -9.93
C VAL A 274 11.31 9.49 -10.87
N LYS A 275 11.00 9.09 -12.11
CA LYS A 275 10.34 9.95 -13.09
C LYS A 275 8.99 10.45 -12.59
N TYR A 276 8.16 9.57 -12.04
CA TYR A 276 6.83 9.92 -11.55
C TYR A 276 6.88 10.91 -10.38
N ILE A 277 7.85 10.77 -9.46
CA ILE A 277 8.06 11.75 -8.38
C ILE A 277 8.42 13.13 -8.98
N ALA A 278 9.33 13.16 -9.96
CA ALA A 278 9.73 14.40 -10.63
C ALA A 278 8.54 15.04 -11.37
N ASP A 279 7.73 14.25 -12.06
CA ASP A 279 6.53 14.73 -12.76
C ASP A 279 5.51 15.35 -11.79
N LEU A 280 5.24 14.72 -10.66
CA LEU A 280 4.37 15.26 -9.61
C LEU A 280 4.89 16.58 -9.02
N ALA A 281 6.21 16.71 -8.88
CA ALA A 281 6.83 17.97 -8.43
C ALA A 281 6.71 19.08 -9.49
N ASN A 282 6.96 18.77 -10.75
CA ASN A 282 6.85 19.71 -11.87
C ASN A 282 5.40 20.18 -12.11
N GLU A 283 4.44 19.28 -11.95
CA GLU A 283 3.00 19.56 -12.03
C GLU A 283 2.44 20.28 -10.78
N HIS A 284 3.29 20.58 -9.79
CA HIS A 284 2.89 21.18 -8.51
C HIS A 284 1.83 20.38 -7.72
N LYS A 285 1.71 19.08 -7.96
CA LYS A 285 0.84 18.17 -7.20
C LYS A 285 1.45 17.79 -5.85
N ILE A 286 2.79 17.73 -5.79
CA ILE A 286 3.55 17.60 -4.55
C ILE A 286 4.46 18.83 -4.42
N GLU A 287 4.23 19.59 -3.35
CA GLU A 287 5.09 20.72 -2.96
C GLU A 287 6.18 20.26 -2.01
N GLY A 288 7.29 20.99 -1.97
CA GLY A 288 8.41 20.70 -1.08
C GLY A 288 9.55 19.89 -1.71
N VAL A 289 9.39 19.34 -2.91
CA VAL A 289 10.47 18.68 -3.67
C VAL A 289 11.30 19.76 -4.40
N ALA A 290 12.60 19.78 -4.15
CA ALA A 290 13.53 20.66 -4.87
C ALA A 290 14.12 19.93 -6.09
N ASN A 291 14.56 18.67 -5.91
CA ASN A 291 15.14 17.85 -6.96
C ASN A 291 14.94 16.36 -6.65
N VAL A 292 15.05 15.50 -7.65
CA VAL A 292 15.03 14.04 -7.49
C VAL A 292 16.17 13.45 -8.29
N ASN A 293 17.06 12.71 -7.63
CA ASN A 293 18.22 12.09 -8.22
C ASN A 293 18.24 10.57 -7.96
N ASP A 294 18.71 9.81 -8.91
CA ASP A 294 19.09 8.40 -8.73
C ASP A 294 20.60 8.33 -8.56
N GLU A 295 21.04 8.05 -7.34
CA GLU A 295 22.46 7.89 -6.97
C GLU A 295 22.82 6.41 -6.79
N SER A 296 21.97 5.49 -7.27
CA SER A 296 22.21 4.05 -7.16
C SER A 296 23.51 3.63 -7.81
N GLY A 297 24.25 2.74 -7.17
CA GLY A 297 25.55 2.29 -7.64
C GLY A 297 25.95 0.93 -7.06
N ARG A 298 27.26 0.65 -7.04
CA ARG A 298 27.78 -0.61 -6.49
C ARG A 298 27.50 -0.83 -5.00
N GLN A 299 27.21 0.24 -4.27
CA GLN A 299 26.89 0.20 -2.85
C GLN A 299 25.41 -0.12 -2.57
N GLY A 300 24.58 -0.19 -3.59
CA GLY A 300 23.17 -0.47 -3.48
C GLY A 300 22.28 0.60 -4.13
N MET A 301 20.98 0.49 -3.89
CA MET A 301 19.98 1.45 -4.36
C MET A 301 20.01 2.70 -3.49
N ARG A 302 19.98 3.88 -4.12
CA ARG A 302 19.91 5.17 -3.44
C ARG A 302 19.16 6.18 -4.32
N ILE A 303 17.88 6.39 -4.02
CA ILE A 303 17.08 7.46 -4.63
C ILE A 303 17.06 8.61 -3.64
N VAL A 304 17.44 9.81 -4.06
CA VAL A 304 17.53 11.00 -3.23
C VAL A 304 16.51 12.02 -3.70
N VAL A 305 15.64 12.43 -2.78
CA VAL A 305 14.69 13.53 -2.98
C VAL A 305 15.16 14.70 -2.12
N ASP A 306 15.66 15.76 -2.75
CA ASP A 306 16.07 16.98 -2.07
C ASP A 306 14.82 17.77 -1.64
N VAL A 307 14.74 18.13 -0.36
CA VAL A 307 13.61 18.85 0.23
C VAL A 307 13.84 20.36 0.15
N LYS A 308 12.84 21.16 -0.21
CA LYS A 308 12.95 22.63 -0.18
C LYS A 308 13.10 23.11 1.27
N ARG A 309 13.80 24.24 1.49
CA ARG A 309 14.11 24.80 2.81
C ARG A 309 12.89 25.13 3.67
N ASP A 310 11.79 25.47 3.03
CA ASP A 310 10.50 25.84 3.63
C ASP A 310 9.55 24.66 3.79
N ALA A 311 9.98 23.43 3.50
CA ALA A 311 9.16 22.23 3.55
C ALA A 311 9.63 21.29 4.68
N ASN A 312 8.66 20.64 5.32
CA ASN A 312 8.93 19.60 6.32
C ASN A 312 9.14 18.24 5.62
N ALA A 313 10.31 17.63 5.82
CA ALA A 313 10.71 16.38 5.19
C ALA A 313 9.78 15.20 5.54
N ASN A 314 9.31 15.11 6.80
CA ASN A 314 8.39 14.05 7.23
C ASN A 314 7.03 14.15 6.55
N VAL A 315 6.50 15.37 6.43
CA VAL A 315 5.23 15.62 5.74
C VAL A 315 5.35 15.29 4.25
N LEU A 316 6.49 15.68 3.64
CA LEU A 316 6.78 15.36 2.24
C LEU A 316 6.87 13.84 2.04
N LEU A 317 7.60 13.12 2.91
CA LEU A 317 7.72 11.66 2.85
C LEU A 317 6.35 10.98 2.93
N ASN A 318 5.47 11.42 3.82
CA ASN A 318 4.11 10.89 3.92
C ASN A 318 3.25 11.18 2.66
N LYS A 319 3.42 12.36 2.05
CA LYS A 319 2.77 12.65 0.75
C LYS A 319 3.31 11.73 -0.35
N LEU A 320 4.61 11.47 -0.38
CA LEU A 320 5.23 10.55 -1.33
C LEU A 320 4.70 9.13 -1.15
N PHE A 321 4.55 8.62 0.08
CA PHE A 321 3.91 7.32 0.33
C PHE A 321 2.45 7.27 -0.14
N LYS A 322 1.69 8.33 0.03
CA LYS A 322 0.27 8.41 -0.40
C LYS A 322 0.10 8.49 -1.91
N MET A 323 1.00 9.18 -2.62
CA MET A 323 0.81 9.57 -4.01
C MET A 323 1.69 8.80 -5.00
N THR A 324 2.62 7.98 -4.52
CA THR A 324 3.59 7.26 -5.37
C THR A 324 3.69 5.80 -5.00
N ALA A 325 4.39 5.02 -5.83
CA ALA A 325 4.66 3.61 -5.56
C ALA A 325 5.72 3.35 -4.48
N LEU A 326 6.19 4.38 -3.74
CA LEU A 326 6.94 4.20 -2.50
C LEU A 326 6.11 3.48 -1.43
N GLN A 327 4.80 3.53 -1.53
CA GLN A 327 3.90 2.61 -0.85
C GLN A 327 2.98 1.97 -1.88
N SER A 328 3.00 0.65 -1.93
CA SER A 328 2.17 -0.14 -2.84
C SER A 328 1.51 -1.28 -2.10
N SER A 329 0.56 -1.96 -2.72
CA SER A 329 -0.07 -3.13 -2.13
C SER A 329 0.14 -4.36 -3.00
N PHE A 330 0.54 -5.46 -2.36
CA PHE A 330 0.59 -6.78 -2.96
C PHE A 330 -0.74 -7.51 -2.67
N SER A 331 -1.51 -7.74 -3.73
CA SER A 331 -2.78 -8.48 -3.62
C SER A 331 -2.49 -9.97 -3.72
N VAL A 332 -2.52 -10.65 -2.58
CA VAL A 332 -2.31 -12.10 -2.49
C VAL A 332 -3.52 -12.84 -3.05
N ASN A 333 -3.25 -13.84 -3.88
CA ASN A 333 -4.23 -14.79 -4.38
C ASN A 333 -3.53 -16.14 -4.59
N ASN A 334 -3.57 -17.01 -3.59
CA ASN A 334 -2.82 -18.26 -3.52
C ASN A 334 -3.53 -19.38 -4.29
N ILE A 335 -3.63 -19.25 -5.61
CA ILE A 335 -4.19 -20.29 -6.46
C ILE A 335 -3.05 -21.16 -7.03
N ALA A 336 -3.10 -22.46 -6.77
CA ALA A 336 -2.19 -23.45 -7.32
C ALA A 336 -2.93 -24.71 -7.74
N LEU A 337 -2.27 -25.57 -8.51
CA LEU A 337 -2.81 -26.84 -8.97
C LEU A 337 -2.62 -27.91 -7.88
N VAL A 338 -3.73 -28.50 -7.45
CA VAL A 338 -3.76 -29.67 -6.57
C VAL A 338 -4.33 -30.83 -7.37
N LYS A 339 -3.51 -31.85 -7.65
CA LYS A 339 -3.90 -32.99 -8.50
C LYS A 339 -4.53 -32.52 -9.84
N GLY A 340 -3.88 -31.57 -10.49
CA GLY A 340 -4.32 -31.00 -11.78
C GLY A 340 -5.53 -30.06 -11.74
N ARG A 341 -6.06 -29.74 -10.56
CA ARG A 341 -7.21 -28.83 -10.40
C ARG A 341 -6.82 -27.56 -9.67
N PRO A 342 -7.24 -26.37 -10.13
CA PRO A 342 -6.94 -25.11 -9.44
C PRO A 342 -7.70 -25.03 -8.12
N ARG A 343 -6.98 -24.68 -7.06
CA ARG A 343 -7.54 -24.43 -5.73
C ARG A 343 -6.96 -23.17 -5.13
N LEU A 344 -7.78 -22.44 -4.40
CA LEU A 344 -7.34 -21.37 -3.51
C LEU A 344 -6.86 -22.03 -2.21
N LEU A 345 -5.65 -21.74 -1.79
CA LEU A 345 -4.95 -22.43 -0.71
C LEU A 345 -4.61 -21.47 0.44
N SER A 346 -4.86 -21.88 1.66
CA SER A 346 -4.32 -21.29 2.88
C SER A 346 -2.83 -21.61 3.04
N LEU A 347 -2.13 -20.92 3.93
CA LEU A 347 -0.73 -21.24 4.27
C LEU A 347 -0.60 -22.70 4.73
N LYS A 348 -1.49 -23.15 5.63
CA LYS A 348 -1.50 -24.51 6.13
C LYS A 348 -1.64 -25.54 5.01
N GLU A 349 -2.53 -25.30 4.04
CA GLU A 349 -2.69 -26.20 2.89
C GLU A 349 -1.46 -26.23 1.99
N CYS A 350 -0.80 -25.09 1.75
CA CYS A 350 0.46 -25.05 0.99
C CYS A 350 1.55 -25.90 1.67
N VAL A 351 1.75 -25.75 2.98
CA VAL A 351 2.69 -26.54 3.76
C VAL A 351 2.31 -28.02 3.75
N LYS A 352 1.03 -28.34 3.96
CA LYS A 352 0.51 -29.70 3.94
C LYS A 352 0.85 -30.43 2.64
N TYR A 353 0.49 -29.85 1.49
CA TYR A 353 0.72 -30.51 0.21
C TYR A 353 2.19 -30.65 -0.15
N PHE A 354 3.03 -29.72 0.28
CA PHE A 354 4.49 -29.87 0.16
C PHE A 354 5.02 -31.02 1.03
N VAL A 355 4.60 -31.10 2.29
CA VAL A 355 5.02 -32.17 3.21
C VAL A 355 4.52 -33.54 2.73
N GLU A 356 3.28 -33.64 2.26
CA GLU A 356 2.75 -34.86 1.63
C GLU A 356 3.59 -35.28 0.42
N HIS A 357 3.96 -34.34 -0.45
CA HIS A 357 4.83 -34.63 -1.59
C HIS A 357 6.23 -35.07 -1.14
N ARG A 358 6.81 -34.45 -0.13
CA ARG A 358 8.11 -34.90 0.41
C ARG A 358 8.03 -36.28 0.99
N HIS A 359 6.93 -36.61 1.67
CA HIS A 359 6.70 -37.97 2.15
C HIS A 359 6.69 -38.99 1.01
N ASP A 360 5.94 -38.74 -0.05
CA ASP A 360 5.85 -39.63 -1.20
C ASP A 360 7.20 -39.82 -1.89
N VAL A 361 7.94 -38.72 -2.08
CA VAL A 361 9.29 -38.74 -2.68
C VAL A 361 10.26 -39.55 -1.81
N THR A 362 10.21 -39.35 -0.46
CA THR A 362 11.07 -40.08 0.48
C THR A 362 10.80 -41.57 0.44
N ILE A 363 9.53 -41.98 0.44
CA ILE A 363 9.14 -43.40 0.35
C ILE A 363 9.61 -44.01 -0.98
N ARG A 364 9.34 -43.35 -2.12
CA ARG A 364 9.73 -43.87 -3.44
C ARG A 364 11.25 -44.00 -3.59
N ARG A 365 11.99 -42.97 -3.15
CA ARG A 365 13.45 -42.99 -3.11
C ARG A 365 13.96 -44.14 -2.25
N THR A 366 13.42 -44.27 -1.05
CA THR A 366 13.86 -45.34 -0.10
C THR A 366 13.58 -46.73 -0.69
N GLN A 367 12.43 -46.90 -1.36
CA GLN A 367 12.13 -48.15 -2.07
C GLN A 367 13.10 -48.44 -3.21
N TYR A 368 13.44 -47.40 -3.98
CA TYR A 368 14.44 -47.55 -5.06
C TYR A 368 15.83 -47.91 -4.51
N ASP A 369 16.30 -47.17 -3.48
CA ASP A 369 17.59 -47.41 -2.88
C ASP A 369 17.63 -48.77 -2.17
N LEU A 370 16.56 -49.21 -1.50
CA LEU A 370 16.41 -50.52 -0.92
C LEU A 370 16.54 -51.63 -1.98
N LYS A 371 15.81 -51.49 -3.07
CA LYS A 371 15.85 -52.46 -4.18
C LYS A 371 17.27 -52.55 -4.74
N LYS A 372 17.94 -51.42 -4.96
CA LYS A 372 19.32 -51.38 -5.47
C LYS A 372 20.33 -51.98 -4.48
N ALA A 373 20.17 -51.69 -3.18
CA ALA A 373 20.98 -52.26 -2.12
C ALA A 373 20.78 -53.79 -2.03
N GLN A 374 19.53 -54.29 -2.13
CA GLN A 374 19.22 -55.72 -2.14
C GLN A 374 19.79 -56.43 -3.39
N GLU A 375 19.62 -55.84 -4.59
CA GLU A 375 20.21 -56.37 -5.84
C GLU A 375 21.73 -56.48 -5.71
N ARG A 376 22.41 -55.49 -5.11
CA ARG A 376 23.85 -55.50 -4.91
C ARG A 376 24.29 -56.49 -3.84
N ALA A 377 23.59 -56.56 -2.70
CA ALA A 377 23.87 -57.51 -1.63
C ALA A 377 23.71 -58.94 -2.09
N HIS A 378 22.70 -59.24 -2.89
CA HIS A 378 22.47 -60.54 -3.50
C HIS A 378 23.62 -60.99 -4.41
N ILE A 379 24.17 -60.10 -5.25
CA ILE A 379 25.34 -60.37 -6.07
C ILE A 379 26.57 -60.58 -5.18
N LEU A 380 26.78 -59.77 -4.15
CA LEU A 380 27.92 -59.92 -3.23
C LEU A 380 27.87 -61.25 -2.46
N GLU A 381 26.69 -61.71 -2.05
CA GLU A 381 26.49 -63.00 -1.40
C GLU A 381 26.99 -64.13 -2.29
N GLY A 382 26.62 -64.12 -3.57
CA GLY A 382 27.13 -65.07 -4.54
C GLY A 382 28.66 -65.04 -4.70
N LEU A 383 29.25 -63.81 -4.76
CA LEU A 383 30.70 -63.63 -4.86
C LEU A 383 31.44 -64.09 -3.59
N ILE A 384 30.87 -63.88 -2.40
CA ILE A 384 31.40 -64.34 -1.13
C ILE A 384 31.41 -65.87 -1.09
N ILE A 385 30.31 -66.52 -1.54
CA ILE A 385 30.26 -67.98 -1.66
C ILE A 385 31.37 -68.48 -2.61
N ALA A 386 31.56 -67.84 -3.74
CA ALA A 386 32.59 -68.16 -4.71
C ALA A 386 34.03 -68.03 -4.16
N VAL A 387 34.30 -66.94 -3.43
CA VAL A 387 35.61 -66.67 -2.86
C VAL A 387 35.95 -67.66 -1.73
N ASN A 388 34.95 -67.96 -0.89
CA ASN A 388 35.12 -68.95 0.16
C ASN A 388 35.39 -70.39 -0.38
N ASN A 389 35.01 -70.70 -1.63
CA ASN A 389 35.18 -71.95 -2.32
C ASN A 389 35.99 -71.82 -3.62
N ILE A 390 36.99 -70.96 -3.61
CA ILE A 390 37.68 -70.49 -4.83
C ILE A 390 38.32 -71.64 -5.65
N ASP A 391 38.92 -72.60 -5.03
CA ASP A 391 39.56 -73.70 -5.71
C ASP A 391 38.53 -74.52 -6.50
N GLU A 392 37.37 -74.78 -5.93
CA GLU A 392 36.32 -75.57 -6.59
C GLU A 392 35.68 -74.70 -7.73
N VAL A 393 35.48 -73.43 -7.53
CA VAL A 393 34.92 -72.48 -8.54
C VAL A 393 35.88 -72.39 -9.73
N VAL A 394 37.18 -72.24 -9.52
CA VAL A 394 38.19 -72.24 -10.57
C VAL A 394 38.21 -73.57 -11.30
N HIS A 395 38.12 -74.72 -10.59
CA HIS A 395 38.09 -76.05 -11.22
C HIS A 395 36.85 -76.21 -12.12
N ILE A 396 35.65 -75.76 -11.69
CA ILE A 396 34.37 -75.78 -12.47
C ILE A 396 34.53 -74.93 -13.71
N ILE A 397 34.98 -73.68 -13.57
CA ILE A 397 35.17 -72.79 -14.72
C ILE A 397 36.12 -73.30 -15.74
N ARG A 398 37.25 -73.81 -15.32
CA ARG A 398 38.32 -74.39 -16.25
C ARG A 398 37.81 -75.61 -16.98
N ASN A 399 36.93 -76.40 -16.37
CA ASN A 399 36.44 -77.63 -16.99
C ASN A 399 35.20 -77.44 -17.82
N SER A 400 34.63 -76.31 -17.84
CA SER A 400 33.46 -75.93 -18.63
C SER A 400 33.89 -75.51 -20.04
N LYS A 401 33.14 -75.92 -21.08
CA LYS A 401 33.44 -75.60 -22.48
C LYS A 401 33.04 -74.17 -22.88
N THR A 402 32.00 -73.65 -22.30
CA THR A 402 31.49 -72.31 -22.61
C THR A 402 31.21 -71.59 -21.31
N PRO A 403 31.20 -70.20 -21.32
CA PRO A 403 30.79 -69.42 -20.14
C PRO A 403 29.41 -69.81 -19.63
N SER A 404 28.46 -70.08 -20.50
CA SER A 404 27.10 -70.50 -20.12
C SER A 404 27.07 -71.88 -19.46
N ASP A 405 27.98 -72.84 -19.86
CA ASP A 405 28.10 -74.13 -19.17
C ASP A 405 28.73 -73.94 -17.77
N ALA A 406 29.71 -73.06 -17.63
CA ALA A 406 30.29 -72.68 -16.34
C ALA A 406 29.21 -72.07 -15.39
N GLN A 407 28.37 -71.13 -15.87
CA GLN A 407 27.25 -70.56 -15.10
C GLN A 407 26.30 -71.66 -14.60
N ARG A 408 25.81 -72.55 -15.48
CA ARG A 408 24.90 -73.64 -15.12
C ARG A 408 25.50 -74.60 -14.10
N ASN A 409 26.79 -74.95 -14.24
CA ASN A 409 27.48 -75.83 -13.33
C ASN A 409 27.64 -75.19 -11.93
N LEU A 410 27.92 -73.88 -11.87
CA LEU A 410 28.01 -73.13 -10.62
C LEU A 410 26.64 -73.00 -9.95
N GLU A 411 25.57 -72.74 -10.71
CA GLU A 411 24.21 -72.70 -10.21
C GLU A 411 23.80 -74.03 -9.54
N GLN A 412 24.08 -75.16 -10.23
CA GLN A 412 23.75 -76.48 -9.70
C GLN A 412 24.61 -76.88 -8.48
N ARG A 413 25.83 -76.43 -8.38
CA ARG A 413 26.75 -76.83 -7.35
C ARG A 413 26.59 -76.00 -6.06
N PHE A 414 26.37 -74.69 -6.17
CA PHE A 414 26.31 -73.75 -5.05
C PHE A 414 24.92 -73.19 -4.78
N GLU A 415 23.89 -73.75 -5.49
CA GLU A 415 22.50 -73.28 -5.40
C GLU A 415 22.36 -71.71 -5.71
N LEU A 416 23.16 -71.25 -6.68
CA LEU A 416 23.17 -69.86 -7.12
C LEU A 416 22.14 -69.62 -8.21
N ASP A 417 21.70 -68.36 -8.33
CA ASP A 417 20.87 -67.92 -9.43
C ASP A 417 21.73 -67.45 -10.66
N GLU A 418 21.04 -67.14 -11.77
CA GLU A 418 21.64 -66.70 -13.03
C GLU A 418 22.47 -65.41 -12.85
N LEU A 419 22.01 -64.44 -12.00
CA LEU A 419 22.72 -63.20 -11.76
C LEU A 419 24.00 -63.41 -10.97
N GLN A 420 23.95 -64.25 -9.96
CA GLN A 420 25.10 -64.57 -9.11
C GLN A 420 26.14 -65.37 -9.89
N SER A 421 25.67 -66.39 -10.62
CA SER A 421 26.58 -67.21 -11.41
C SER A 421 27.28 -66.43 -12.54
N LYS A 422 26.57 -65.52 -13.17
CA LYS A 422 27.12 -64.60 -14.16
C LYS A 422 28.17 -63.68 -13.55
N ALA A 423 27.86 -63.04 -12.38
CA ALA A 423 28.81 -62.19 -11.68
C ALA A 423 30.10 -62.93 -11.29
N ILE A 424 30.01 -64.23 -10.94
CA ILE A 424 31.18 -65.04 -10.62
C ILE A 424 32.00 -65.32 -11.87
N VAL A 425 31.40 -65.69 -13.00
CA VAL A 425 32.10 -65.93 -14.25
C VAL A 425 32.78 -64.70 -14.84
N ASP A 426 32.13 -63.52 -14.67
CA ASP A 426 32.66 -62.22 -15.08
C ASP A 426 33.72 -61.66 -14.13
N MET A 427 34.00 -62.32 -12.98
CA MET A 427 34.88 -61.83 -11.94
C MET A 427 36.33 -61.81 -12.42
N ARG A 428 37.02 -60.71 -12.21
CA ARG A 428 38.46 -60.57 -12.57
C ARG A 428 39.36 -61.23 -11.53
N LEU A 429 40.37 -61.86 -11.95
CA LEU A 429 41.38 -62.53 -11.07
C LEU A 429 41.96 -61.58 -10.01
N ALA A 430 42.05 -60.26 -10.28
CA ALA A 430 42.53 -59.30 -9.33
C ALA A 430 41.58 -59.13 -8.10
N GLN A 431 40.31 -59.54 -8.18
CA GLN A 431 39.35 -59.54 -7.07
C GLN A 431 39.52 -60.68 -6.09
N LEU A 432 40.35 -61.63 -6.39
CA LEU A 432 40.66 -62.80 -5.55
C LEU A 432 41.81 -62.57 -4.57
N THR A 433 42.42 -61.40 -4.52
CA THR A 433 43.48 -61.08 -3.55
C THR A 433 42.87 -60.92 -2.15
N GLY A 434 43.55 -61.34 -1.09
CA GLY A 434 43.08 -61.34 0.28
C GLY A 434 42.55 -59.97 0.72
N LEU A 435 43.18 -58.85 0.36
CA LEU A 435 42.74 -57.50 0.65
C LEU A 435 41.39 -57.17 -0.02
N ARG A 436 41.12 -57.77 -1.18
CA ARG A 436 39.82 -57.56 -1.88
C ARG A 436 38.67 -58.40 -1.29
N VAL A 437 38.99 -59.54 -0.77
CA VAL A 437 38.07 -60.44 -0.06
C VAL A 437 37.54 -59.74 1.21
N ASP A 438 38.43 -59.15 1.99
CA ASP A 438 38.05 -58.38 3.18
C ASP A 438 37.20 -57.20 2.80
N GLN A 439 37.48 -56.53 1.68
CA GLN A 439 36.64 -55.44 1.17
C GLN A 439 35.23 -55.88 0.73
N LEU A 440 35.10 -57.09 0.14
CA LEU A 440 33.78 -57.65 -0.22
C LEU A 440 32.92 -57.94 1.01
N HIS A 441 33.51 -58.51 2.06
CA HIS A 441 32.82 -58.73 3.32
C HIS A 441 32.39 -57.40 3.97
N GLN A 442 33.31 -56.45 4.00
CA GLN A 442 32.95 -55.11 4.56
C GLN A 442 31.82 -54.41 3.77
N GLU A 443 31.90 -54.47 2.43
CA GLU A 443 30.83 -53.90 1.56
C GLU A 443 29.49 -54.61 1.82
N TYR A 444 29.47 -55.90 2.01
CA TYR A 444 28.25 -56.68 2.32
C TYR A 444 27.69 -56.29 3.69
N ASP A 445 28.52 -56.21 4.72
CA ASP A 445 28.10 -55.81 6.05
C ASP A 445 27.54 -54.39 6.10
N ASP A 446 28.17 -53.48 5.39
CA ASP A 446 27.71 -52.08 5.29
C ASP A 446 26.37 -51.96 4.52
N LEU A 447 26.19 -52.75 3.44
CA LEU A 447 24.95 -52.87 2.71
C LEU A 447 23.83 -53.48 3.56
N MET A 448 24.14 -54.51 4.35
CA MET A 448 23.13 -55.09 5.25
C MET A 448 22.62 -54.10 6.32
N LYS A 449 23.53 -53.26 6.86
CA LYS A 449 23.15 -52.17 7.74
C LYS A 449 22.27 -51.13 7.02
N LEU A 450 22.66 -50.75 5.80
CA LEU A 450 21.90 -49.83 4.96
C LEU A 450 20.51 -50.39 4.64
N ILE A 451 20.39 -51.66 4.28
CA ILE A 451 19.11 -52.32 4.01
C ILE A 451 18.24 -52.29 5.25
N ALA A 452 18.78 -52.56 6.45
CA ALA A 452 18.01 -52.48 7.67
C ALA A 452 17.50 -51.08 7.97
N ASP A 453 18.32 -50.02 7.80
CA ASP A 453 17.93 -48.64 7.97
C ASP A 453 16.83 -48.21 6.94
N LEU A 454 17.01 -48.60 5.67
CA LEU A 454 16.05 -48.33 4.61
C LEU A 454 14.68 -49.02 4.89
N GLN A 455 14.71 -50.27 5.39
CA GLN A 455 13.51 -50.99 5.81
C GLN A 455 12.85 -50.31 6.99
N GLU A 456 13.60 -49.90 8.00
CA GLU A 456 13.06 -49.14 9.15
C GLU A 456 12.36 -47.84 8.70
N ILE A 457 12.91 -47.12 7.73
CA ILE A 457 12.28 -45.90 7.20
C ILE A 457 10.90 -46.20 6.56
N LEU A 458 10.79 -47.36 5.87
CA LEU A 458 9.53 -47.75 5.22
C LEU A 458 8.49 -48.26 6.20
N ASP A 459 8.92 -48.98 7.24
CA ASP A 459 8.03 -49.67 8.21
C ASP A 459 7.61 -48.75 9.39
N ASN A 460 8.44 -47.76 9.70
CA ASN A 460 8.21 -46.84 10.83
C ASN A 460 7.94 -45.40 10.38
N PRO A 461 6.67 -44.94 10.45
CA PRO A 461 6.31 -43.60 10.04
C PRO A 461 7.08 -42.49 10.81
N GLU A 462 7.43 -42.69 12.06
CA GLU A 462 8.18 -41.71 12.87
C GLU A 462 9.64 -41.60 12.36
N ARG A 463 10.24 -42.69 11.96
CA ARG A 463 11.58 -42.66 11.33
C ARG A 463 11.55 -41.93 10.00
N CYS A 464 10.52 -42.18 9.17
CA CYS A 464 10.31 -41.44 7.92
C CYS A 464 10.19 -39.93 8.15
N LYS A 465 9.39 -39.51 9.14
CA LYS A 465 9.28 -38.10 9.52
C LYS A 465 10.60 -37.50 9.97
N GLN A 466 11.39 -38.29 10.72
CA GLN A 466 12.69 -37.83 11.19
C GLN A 466 13.65 -37.60 10.02
N VAL A 467 13.72 -38.51 9.03
CA VAL A 467 14.53 -38.36 7.84
C VAL A 467 14.09 -37.12 7.04
N MET A 468 12.79 -36.92 6.85
CA MET A 468 12.27 -35.72 6.18
C MET A 468 12.70 -34.42 6.86
N LYS A 469 12.68 -34.36 8.19
CA LYS A 469 13.14 -33.21 8.96
C LYS A 469 14.64 -32.99 8.84
N GLU A 470 15.43 -34.05 8.90
CA GLU A 470 16.89 -34.00 8.72
C GLU A 470 17.26 -33.41 7.37
N GLU A 471 16.62 -33.86 6.29
CA GLU A 471 16.83 -33.32 4.94
C GLU A 471 16.41 -31.85 4.80
N LEU A 472 15.30 -31.46 5.39
CA LEU A 472 14.87 -30.06 5.39
C LEU A 472 15.84 -29.18 6.18
N GLN A 473 16.35 -29.63 7.31
CA GLN A 473 17.35 -28.93 8.11
C GLN A 473 18.69 -28.80 7.35
N GLU A 474 19.13 -29.83 6.64
CA GLU A 474 20.32 -29.75 5.78
C GLU A 474 20.18 -28.65 4.72
N VAL A 475 19.00 -28.55 4.06
CA VAL A 475 18.72 -27.49 3.09
C VAL A 475 18.73 -26.12 3.79
N LYS A 476 18.16 -26.03 4.98
CA LYS A 476 18.17 -24.78 5.78
C LYS A 476 19.61 -24.35 6.09
N GLU A 477 20.42 -25.23 6.67
CA GLU A 477 21.82 -24.94 7.03
C GLU A 477 22.65 -24.47 5.85
N LYS A 478 22.39 -25.03 4.65
CA LYS A 478 23.15 -24.72 3.44
C LYS A 478 22.76 -23.39 2.79
N TYR A 479 21.52 -22.93 2.91
CA TYR A 479 21.00 -21.80 2.15
C TYR A 479 20.33 -20.71 2.98
N VAL A 480 20.25 -20.85 4.32
CA VAL A 480 19.60 -19.85 5.17
C VAL A 480 20.32 -18.50 5.05
N ASP A 481 19.54 -17.47 4.92
CA ASP A 481 19.96 -16.07 4.97
C ASP A 481 19.01 -15.26 5.85
N ALA A 482 19.41 -14.06 6.19
CA ALA A 482 18.57 -13.16 6.99
C ALA A 482 17.33 -12.72 6.19
N ARG A 483 16.25 -12.48 6.91
CA ARG A 483 15.06 -11.83 6.35
C ARG A 483 15.43 -10.47 5.75
N LYS A 484 14.95 -10.18 4.56
CA LYS A 484 15.16 -8.91 3.86
C LYS A 484 14.06 -7.90 4.16
N THR A 485 12.80 -8.35 4.20
CA THR A 485 11.64 -7.49 4.44
C THR A 485 11.33 -7.40 5.93
N GLU A 486 11.36 -6.20 6.49
CA GLU A 486 10.99 -5.95 7.88
C GLU A 486 9.46 -5.84 8.02
N ILE A 487 8.89 -6.36 9.12
CA ILE A 487 7.46 -6.30 9.40
C ILE A 487 7.21 -5.27 10.48
N ILE A 488 6.42 -4.25 10.16
CA ILE A 488 5.95 -3.24 11.10
C ILE A 488 4.52 -3.62 11.52
N PRO A 489 4.32 -4.08 12.78
CA PRO A 489 3.05 -4.68 13.20
C PRO A 489 1.90 -3.69 13.40
N PHE A 490 2.15 -2.39 13.40
CA PHE A 490 1.16 -1.36 13.72
C PHE A 490 0.51 -0.77 12.47
N ASP A 491 -0.84 -0.75 12.48
CA ASP A 491 -1.69 -0.15 11.44
C ASP A 491 -1.91 1.37 11.64
N HIS A 492 -1.14 2.03 12.49
CA HIS A 492 -1.23 3.48 12.58
C HIS A 492 -0.64 4.11 11.31
N GLU A 493 -1.53 4.50 10.39
CA GLU A 493 -1.16 5.49 9.39
C GLU A 493 -0.57 6.70 10.16
N PHE A 494 0.69 7.01 9.91
CA PHE A 494 1.26 8.28 10.37
C PHE A 494 0.34 9.39 9.88
N ASN A 495 -0.37 10.01 10.80
CA ASN A 495 -1.23 11.12 10.45
C ASN A 495 -0.30 12.31 10.21
N ALA A 496 -0.45 13.02 9.08
CA ALA A 496 0.30 14.24 8.85
C ALA A 496 0.13 15.25 10.00
N LEU A 497 -0.94 15.11 10.77
CA LEU A 497 -1.22 15.90 11.97
C LEU A 497 -0.18 15.73 13.08
N ASP A 498 0.48 14.55 13.17
CA ASP A 498 1.48 14.27 14.22
C ASP A 498 2.75 15.11 14.07
N PHE A 499 2.97 15.73 12.89
CA PHE A 499 4.14 16.55 12.59
C PHE A 499 3.88 18.07 12.64
N TYR A 500 2.64 18.48 12.85
CA TYR A 500 2.29 19.88 13.03
C TYR A 500 1.74 20.10 14.44
N PRO A 501 2.33 20.97 15.27
CA PRO A 501 1.69 21.41 16.49
C PRO A 501 0.34 22.04 16.16
N ASP A 502 -0.67 21.90 17.03
CA ASP A 502 -2.00 22.44 16.81
C ASP A 502 -2.06 23.96 17.13
N ASP A 503 -1.13 24.70 16.53
CA ASP A 503 -1.00 26.15 16.73
C ASP A 503 -2.22 26.92 16.21
N PRO A 504 -2.62 27.99 16.90
CA PRO A 504 -3.66 28.89 16.42
C PRO A 504 -3.17 29.70 15.22
N VAL A 505 -3.96 29.72 14.16
CA VAL A 505 -3.66 30.42 12.92
C VAL A 505 -4.84 31.23 12.42
N VAL A 506 -4.57 32.24 11.61
CA VAL A 506 -5.57 33.06 10.94
C VAL A 506 -5.53 32.77 9.44
N ILE A 507 -6.63 32.31 8.91
CA ILE A 507 -6.81 32.12 7.47
C ILE A 507 -7.40 33.38 6.87
N THR A 508 -6.71 33.96 5.90
CA THR A 508 -7.19 35.13 5.17
C THR A 508 -7.49 34.79 3.72
N ILE A 509 -8.62 35.28 3.22
CA ILE A 509 -9.05 35.11 1.83
C ILE A 509 -9.29 36.49 1.24
N SER A 510 -8.64 36.80 0.13
CA SER A 510 -8.83 38.07 -0.57
C SER A 510 -10.04 38.02 -1.51
N HIS A 511 -10.52 39.19 -1.94
CA HIS A 511 -11.61 39.34 -2.90
C HIS A 511 -11.33 38.63 -4.25
N MET A 512 -10.08 38.61 -4.69
CA MET A 512 -9.66 37.90 -5.89
C MET A 512 -9.38 36.40 -5.66
N GLY A 513 -9.67 35.86 -4.45
CA GLY A 513 -9.54 34.45 -4.14
C GLY A 513 -8.12 33.99 -3.82
N TYR A 514 -7.25 34.85 -3.29
CA TYR A 514 -5.96 34.44 -2.72
C TYR A 514 -6.13 34.02 -1.27
N ILE A 515 -5.59 32.88 -0.90
CA ILE A 515 -5.65 32.33 0.45
C ILE A 515 -4.27 32.18 1.05
N LYS A 516 -4.14 32.42 2.34
CA LYS A 516 -2.96 32.11 3.15
C LYS A 516 -3.34 31.82 4.59
N ARG A 517 -2.47 31.15 5.30
CA ARG A 517 -2.51 31.08 6.77
C ARG A 517 -1.37 31.93 7.34
N THR A 518 -1.64 32.59 8.44
CA THR A 518 -0.67 33.39 9.18
C THR A 518 -0.78 33.01 10.64
N LYS A 519 0.33 32.93 11.38
CA LYS A 519 0.29 32.69 12.83
C LYS A 519 -0.48 33.80 13.53
N LEU A 520 -1.26 33.45 14.55
CA LEU A 520 -2.07 34.45 15.27
C LEU A 520 -1.19 35.53 15.93
N ASP A 521 -0.01 35.17 16.39
CA ASP A 521 0.96 36.05 17.10
C ASP A 521 1.46 37.22 16.23
N GLU A 522 1.36 37.13 14.90
CA GLU A 522 1.71 38.24 14.00
C GLU A 522 0.74 39.43 14.08
N PHE A 523 -0.44 39.23 14.70
CA PHE A 523 -1.48 40.25 14.80
C PHE A 523 -1.56 40.83 16.23
N HIS A 524 -0.80 41.93 16.52
CA HIS A 524 -0.79 42.58 17.82
C HIS A 524 -2.09 43.31 18.15
N GLU A 525 -2.44 43.37 19.40
CA GLU A 525 -3.60 44.12 19.92
C GLU A 525 -3.41 45.65 19.78
N GLN A 526 -4.53 46.33 19.50
CA GLN A 526 -4.56 47.80 19.42
C GLN A 526 -5.76 48.35 20.18
N GLY A 527 -5.60 49.47 20.84
CA GLY A 527 -6.66 50.14 21.55
C GLY A 527 -7.79 50.65 20.61
N ARG A 528 -9.00 50.85 21.15
CA ARG A 528 -10.16 51.39 20.46
C ARG A 528 -9.86 52.71 19.77
N GLY A 529 -10.20 52.85 18.47
CA GLY A 529 -9.96 54.06 17.70
C GLY A 529 -8.57 54.18 17.06
N GLY A 530 -7.77 53.10 17.10
CA GLY A 530 -6.44 53.00 16.44
C GLY A 530 -6.55 53.04 14.90
N VAL A 531 -5.38 53.27 14.26
CA VAL A 531 -5.29 53.43 12.80
C VAL A 531 -5.19 52.08 12.08
N GLY A 532 -4.87 50.97 12.82
CA GLY A 532 -4.74 49.63 12.29
C GLY A 532 -3.41 49.38 11.56
N ALA A 533 -3.13 48.09 11.26
CA ALA A 533 -1.96 47.63 10.50
C ALA A 533 -2.40 47.02 9.16
N LYS A 534 -1.50 46.96 8.16
CA LYS A 534 -1.80 46.27 6.88
C LYS A 534 -1.80 44.75 7.09
N ALA A 535 -2.89 44.10 6.70
CA ALA A 535 -3.06 42.63 6.81
C ALA A 535 -2.52 41.86 5.58
N ALA A 536 -2.33 42.49 4.44
CA ALA A 536 -1.75 41.89 3.24
C ALA A 536 -1.29 42.98 2.25
N ARG A 537 -0.33 42.64 1.37
CA ARG A 537 -0.05 43.39 0.13
C ARG A 537 -0.97 42.84 -0.96
N HIS A 538 -1.81 43.70 -1.49
CA HIS A 538 -2.74 43.36 -2.54
C HIS A 538 -2.25 43.88 -3.90
N ARG A 539 -2.73 43.28 -5.00
CA ARG A 539 -2.70 43.93 -6.33
C ARG A 539 -3.64 45.13 -6.33
N ASP A 540 -3.44 46.04 -7.30
CA ASP A 540 -4.39 47.12 -7.50
C ASP A 540 -5.82 46.51 -7.65
N ASN A 541 -6.73 46.92 -6.81
CA ASN A 541 -8.13 46.47 -6.70
C ASN A 541 -8.40 45.15 -5.94
N ASP A 542 -7.45 44.53 -5.23
CA ASP A 542 -7.70 43.40 -4.34
C ASP A 542 -7.69 43.86 -2.86
N PHE A 543 -8.45 43.18 -1.99
CA PHE A 543 -8.50 43.42 -0.54
C PHE A 543 -8.86 42.12 0.19
N THR A 544 -8.48 42.00 1.47
CA THR A 544 -8.89 40.87 2.30
C THR A 544 -10.41 40.96 2.56
N GLU A 545 -11.14 39.96 2.10
CA GLU A 545 -12.59 39.92 2.25
C GLU A 545 -13.01 39.09 3.46
N TYR A 546 -12.29 37.97 3.72
CA TYR A 546 -12.63 37.07 4.81
C TYR A 546 -11.41 36.77 5.69
N ILE A 547 -11.69 36.65 7.00
CA ILE A 547 -10.73 36.27 8.03
C ILE A 547 -11.38 35.18 8.88
N TYR A 548 -10.69 34.04 9.02
CA TYR A 548 -11.17 32.88 9.80
C TYR A 548 -10.10 32.41 10.77
N PRO A 549 -10.39 32.38 12.09
CA PRO A 549 -9.50 31.76 13.05
C PRO A 549 -9.64 30.24 12.98
N ALA A 550 -8.52 29.55 13.01
CA ALA A 550 -8.45 28.09 12.97
C ALA A 550 -7.23 27.59 13.75
N THR A 551 -7.10 26.27 13.93
CA THR A 551 -5.86 25.62 14.35
C THR A 551 -5.31 24.74 13.23
N MET A 552 -4.04 24.34 13.33
CA MET A 552 -3.35 23.57 12.29
C MET A 552 -4.06 22.23 11.98
N HIS A 553 -4.67 21.60 12.99
CA HIS A 553 -5.32 20.30 12.84
C HIS A 553 -6.75 20.38 12.27
N ASN A 554 -7.33 21.57 12.20
CA ASN A 554 -8.71 21.69 11.73
C ASN A 554 -8.84 21.29 10.25
N THR A 555 -9.97 20.71 9.91
CA THR A 555 -10.44 20.58 8.54
C THR A 555 -11.37 21.73 8.23
N LEU A 556 -11.11 22.46 7.16
CA LEU A 556 -11.93 23.55 6.72
C LEU A 556 -12.90 23.09 5.63
N LEU A 557 -14.18 23.38 5.82
CA LEU A 557 -15.23 23.24 4.82
C LEU A 557 -15.46 24.61 4.17
N PHE A 558 -15.18 24.68 2.87
CA PHE A 558 -15.37 25.88 2.06
C PHE A 558 -16.73 25.81 1.34
N PHE A 559 -17.58 26.77 1.59
CA PHE A 559 -18.89 26.86 0.95
C PHE A 559 -18.87 28.00 -0.06
N THR A 560 -19.27 27.70 -1.29
CA THR A 560 -19.24 28.66 -2.37
C THR A 560 -20.60 29.39 -2.54
N GLN A 561 -20.58 30.48 -3.29
CA GLN A 561 -21.79 31.24 -3.65
C GLN A 561 -22.85 30.38 -4.32
N LYS A 562 -22.40 29.45 -5.20
CA LYS A 562 -23.27 28.51 -5.90
C LYS A 562 -23.73 27.32 -5.05
N GLY A 563 -23.40 27.31 -3.75
CA GLY A 563 -23.86 26.29 -2.80
C GLY A 563 -23.12 24.96 -2.87
N ARG A 564 -21.85 24.93 -3.28
CA ARG A 564 -20.97 23.76 -3.21
C ARG A 564 -20.14 23.76 -1.93
N CYS A 565 -19.68 22.59 -1.50
CA CYS A 565 -18.79 22.40 -0.37
C CYS A 565 -17.53 21.68 -0.81
N TYR A 566 -16.36 22.21 -0.42
CA TYR A 566 -15.04 21.64 -0.62
C TYR A 566 -14.34 21.47 0.74
N TRP A 567 -13.35 20.60 0.81
CA TRP A 567 -12.57 20.28 2.02
C TRP A 567 -11.11 20.64 1.83
N GLN A 568 -10.49 21.20 2.86
CA GLN A 568 -9.05 21.42 2.92
C GLN A 568 -8.56 21.29 4.36
N LYS A 569 -7.44 20.60 4.55
CA LYS A 569 -6.76 20.59 5.84
C LYS A 569 -6.05 21.91 6.07
N CYS A 570 -6.10 22.43 7.31
CA CYS A 570 -5.53 23.73 7.62
C CYS A 570 -4.01 23.79 7.41
N TYR A 571 -3.28 22.70 7.77
CA TYR A 571 -1.84 22.61 7.57
C TYR A 571 -1.40 22.58 6.10
N GLU A 572 -2.29 22.28 5.17
CA GLU A 572 -2.02 22.29 3.72
C GLU A 572 -2.17 23.69 3.09
N ILE A 573 -2.75 24.64 3.79
CA ILE A 573 -2.86 26.03 3.32
C ILE A 573 -1.46 26.68 3.43
N PRO A 574 -0.97 27.36 2.37
CA PRO A 574 0.34 27.99 2.39
C PRO A 574 0.50 28.96 3.53
N GLU A 575 1.61 28.87 4.27
CA GLU A 575 2.02 29.84 5.27
C GLU A 575 2.49 31.12 4.60
N GLY A 576 2.17 32.23 5.17
CA GLY A 576 2.61 33.53 4.67
C GLY A 576 2.52 34.60 5.73
N ASP A 577 3.53 35.47 5.78
CA ASP A 577 3.55 36.65 6.65
C ASP A 577 2.32 37.52 6.40
N LYS A 578 1.93 38.34 7.36
CA LYS A 578 0.79 39.25 7.21
C LYS A 578 0.84 40.13 5.96
N ASN A 579 2.04 40.39 5.40
CA ASN A 579 2.23 41.17 4.19
C ASN A 579 2.31 40.37 2.89
N SER A 580 2.32 39.05 2.94
CA SER A 580 2.38 38.19 1.73
C SER A 580 1.06 38.16 1.00
N LYS A 581 1.07 37.84 -0.30
CA LYS A 581 -0.14 37.79 -1.15
C LYS A 581 -0.97 36.53 -0.95
N GLY A 582 -0.36 35.46 -0.46
CA GLY A 582 -0.96 34.13 -0.45
C GLY A 582 -0.99 33.48 -1.83
N ARG A 583 -1.73 32.38 -1.96
CA ARG A 583 -1.86 31.55 -3.17
C ARG A 583 -3.31 31.56 -3.67
N ALA A 584 -3.49 31.49 -4.98
CA ALA A 584 -4.83 31.39 -5.55
C ALA A 584 -5.53 30.11 -5.09
N ILE A 585 -6.71 30.24 -4.52
CA ILE A 585 -7.48 29.11 -3.96
C ILE A 585 -7.86 28.06 -5.01
N GLN A 586 -8.01 28.48 -6.27
CA GLN A 586 -8.28 27.61 -7.40
C GLN A 586 -7.13 26.62 -7.69
N ASN A 587 -5.89 26.90 -7.22
CA ASN A 587 -4.76 25.97 -7.31
C ASN A 587 -4.81 24.89 -6.20
N MET A 588 -5.68 25.05 -5.21
CA MET A 588 -5.83 24.14 -4.08
C MET A 588 -7.13 23.36 -4.12
N LEU A 589 -8.20 24.02 -4.56
CA LEU A 589 -9.57 23.48 -4.65
C LEU A 589 -10.06 23.57 -6.08
N ASN A 590 -10.68 22.51 -6.58
CA ASN A 590 -11.27 22.47 -7.93
C ASN A 590 -12.57 23.29 -7.99
N ILE A 591 -12.48 24.59 -7.71
CA ILE A 591 -13.62 25.53 -7.76
C ILE A 591 -13.82 25.99 -9.20
N GLU A 592 -15.05 26.07 -9.65
CA GLU A 592 -15.39 26.64 -10.98
C GLU A 592 -14.90 28.09 -11.08
N PRO A 593 -14.42 28.55 -12.25
CA PRO A 593 -13.84 29.89 -12.40
C PRO A 593 -14.77 31.05 -12.06
N ASP A 594 -16.07 30.85 -12.16
CA ASP A 594 -17.15 31.82 -11.90
C ASP A 594 -17.84 31.63 -10.53
N ASP A 595 -17.26 30.77 -9.64
CA ASP A 595 -17.75 30.57 -8.28
C ASP A 595 -16.75 31.15 -7.26
N GLN A 596 -17.25 31.66 -6.15
CA GLN A 596 -16.46 32.28 -5.10
C GLN A 596 -16.82 31.70 -3.73
N ILE A 597 -15.86 31.71 -2.81
CA ILE A 597 -16.08 31.26 -1.44
C ILE A 597 -16.78 32.35 -0.65
N ASN A 598 -17.87 31.97 0.00
CA ASN A 598 -18.66 32.88 0.84
C ASN A 598 -18.66 32.53 2.33
N ALA A 599 -18.34 31.30 2.67
CA ALA A 599 -18.30 30.87 4.06
C ALA A 599 -17.28 29.75 4.26
N VAL A 600 -16.68 29.76 5.42
CA VAL A 600 -15.77 28.67 5.84
C VAL A 600 -16.22 28.18 7.21
N LEU A 601 -16.27 26.86 7.37
CA LEU A 601 -16.58 26.20 8.61
C LEU A 601 -15.41 25.33 9.03
N ARG A 602 -14.96 25.46 10.26
CA ARG A 602 -13.90 24.61 10.81
C ARG A 602 -14.52 23.40 11.51
N ILE A 603 -13.97 22.21 11.25
CA ILE A 603 -14.32 20.96 11.92
C ILE A 603 -13.06 20.41 12.54
N LYS A 604 -13.11 20.03 13.81
CA LYS A 604 -11.97 19.51 14.54
C LYS A 604 -11.68 18.07 14.12
N ASP A 605 -12.70 17.23 14.06
CA ASP A 605 -12.58 15.82 13.75
C ASP A 605 -13.78 15.31 12.94
N PHE A 606 -13.51 14.48 11.92
CA PHE A 606 -14.50 13.77 11.11
C PHE A 606 -14.62 12.27 11.45
N GLU A 607 -13.84 11.77 12.40
CA GLU A 607 -13.86 10.36 12.81
C GLU A 607 -14.86 10.12 13.94
N ASP A 608 -15.18 11.15 14.72
CA ASP A 608 -16.19 11.10 15.77
C ASP A 608 -17.63 11.03 15.19
N THR A 609 -18.13 9.81 15.08
CA THR A 609 -19.47 9.54 14.51
C THR A 609 -20.61 10.09 15.36
N GLU A 610 -20.47 10.21 16.68
CA GLU A 610 -21.47 10.76 17.58
C GLU A 610 -21.56 12.27 17.39
N PHE A 611 -20.41 12.95 17.32
CA PHE A 611 -20.33 14.36 16.99
C PHE A 611 -20.97 14.66 15.63
N LEU A 612 -20.67 13.86 14.60
CA LEU A 612 -21.20 14.04 13.25
C LEU A 612 -22.74 13.93 13.18
N ARG A 613 -23.35 13.06 14.00
CA ARG A 613 -24.80 12.83 14.02
C ARG A 613 -25.55 13.79 14.91
N SER A 614 -24.88 14.31 15.93
CA SER A 614 -25.50 15.28 16.89
C SER A 614 -25.39 16.72 16.41
N HIS A 615 -24.56 17.03 15.41
CA HIS A 615 -24.33 18.36 14.92
C HIS A 615 -24.92 18.61 13.52
N TYR A 616 -25.24 19.87 13.24
CA TYR A 616 -25.88 20.27 11.98
C TYR A 616 -25.16 21.46 11.37
N VAL A 617 -25.19 21.53 10.04
CA VAL A 617 -24.76 22.69 9.27
C VAL A 617 -25.98 23.50 8.87
N VAL A 618 -26.03 24.73 9.33
CA VAL A 618 -27.12 25.68 9.05
C VAL A 618 -26.62 26.74 8.07
N PHE A 619 -27.36 26.92 6.98
CA PHE A 619 -27.10 27.87 5.91
C PHE A 619 -28.09 29.02 5.97
N ALA A 620 -27.63 30.23 5.64
CA ALA A 620 -28.49 31.38 5.36
C ALA A 620 -28.11 31.97 4.00
N THR A 621 -29.13 32.42 3.23
CA THR A 621 -28.92 33.04 1.94
C THR A 621 -29.31 34.54 1.98
N LYS A 622 -28.84 35.30 0.99
CA LYS A 622 -29.14 36.73 0.86
C LYS A 622 -30.65 37.01 0.83
N GLN A 623 -31.43 36.16 0.17
CA GLN A 623 -32.88 36.30 0.08
C GLN A 623 -33.61 35.83 1.35
N GLY A 624 -32.90 35.50 2.43
CA GLY A 624 -33.47 35.15 3.71
C GLY A 624 -33.97 33.70 3.81
N ILE A 625 -33.47 32.80 2.98
CA ILE A 625 -33.71 31.37 3.09
C ILE A 625 -32.77 30.79 4.14
N ILE A 626 -33.26 29.84 4.94
CA ILE A 626 -32.47 29.07 5.91
C ILE A 626 -32.62 27.57 5.66
N LYS A 627 -31.55 26.85 5.86
CA LYS A 627 -31.51 25.39 5.69
C LYS A 627 -30.68 24.76 6.79
N LYS A 628 -31.08 23.58 7.27
CA LYS A 628 -30.39 22.77 8.27
C LYS A 628 -30.14 21.37 7.72
N THR A 629 -28.88 20.90 7.76
CA THR A 629 -28.43 19.60 7.26
C THR A 629 -27.53 18.93 8.30
N CYS A 630 -27.69 17.63 8.56
CA CYS A 630 -26.80 16.87 9.46
C CYS A 630 -25.36 16.95 8.99
N LEU A 631 -24.41 17.11 9.91
CA LEU A 631 -22.97 17.21 9.60
C LEU A 631 -22.43 15.93 8.97
N GLU A 632 -22.95 14.76 9.33
CA GLU A 632 -22.60 13.45 8.72
C GLU A 632 -22.72 13.47 7.19
N ALA A 633 -23.64 14.26 6.63
CA ALA A 633 -23.80 14.41 5.19
C ALA A 633 -22.55 14.98 4.48
N TYR A 634 -21.63 15.58 5.22
CA TYR A 634 -20.37 16.18 4.73
C TYR A 634 -19.12 15.38 5.14
N SER A 635 -19.25 14.19 5.73
CA SER A 635 -18.12 13.38 6.22
C SER A 635 -17.29 12.73 5.10
N ARG A 636 -17.78 12.72 3.86
CA ARG A 636 -17.10 12.08 2.71
C ARG A 636 -16.60 13.11 1.70
N PRO A 637 -15.34 13.57 1.81
CA PRO A 637 -14.77 14.54 0.89
C PRO A 637 -14.67 14.01 -0.54
N ARG A 638 -14.83 14.93 -1.51
CA ARG A 638 -14.63 14.66 -2.93
C ARG A 638 -13.82 15.81 -3.54
N ALA A 639 -12.86 15.50 -4.41
CA ALA A 639 -12.00 16.50 -5.04
C ALA A 639 -12.79 17.59 -5.80
N ASN A 640 -13.91 17.21 -6.43
CA ASN A 640 -14.78 18.15 -7.18
C ASN A 640 -15.86 18.81 -6.30
N GLY A 641 -15.74 18.71 -4.98
CA GLY A 641 -16.74 19.19 -4.06
C GLY A 641 -18.09 18.46 -4.14
N VAL A 642 -19.02 18.81 -3.26
CA VAL A 642 -20.39 18.29 -3.24
C VAL A 642 -21.40 19.43 -3.21
N ILE A 643 -22.61 19.19 -3.72
CA ILE A 643 -23.71 20.14 -3.57
C ILE A 643 -24.09 20.20 -2.09
N ALA A 644 -24.00 21.39 -1.50
CA ALA A 644 -24.34 21.65 -0.09
C ALA A 644 -25.76 22.22 0.08
N ILE A 645 -26.19 23.04 -0.85
CA ILE A 645 -27.53 23.64 -0.89
C ILE A 645 -27.84 23.96 -2.35
N ASN A 646 -29.10 23.77 -2.75
CA ASN A 646 -29.59 24.32 -4.02
C ASN A 646 -29.97 25.80 -3.83
N ILE A 647 -29.39 26.67 -4.63
CA ILE A 647 -29.56 28.11 -4.59
C ILE A 647 -30.60 28.52 -5.64
N ASN A 648 -31.54 29.38 -5.28
CA ASN A 648 -32.46 30.00 -6.24
C ASN A 648 -31.73 30.98 -7.15
N GLU A 649 -32.27 31.24 -8.33
CA GLU A 649 -31.71 32.22 -9.27
C GLU A 649 -31.59 33.62 -8.60
N GLY A 650 -30.40 34.21 -8.69
CA GLY A 650 -30.10 35.50 -8.10
C GLY A 650 -29.90 35.50 -6.56
N ASP A 651 -29.90 34.34 -5.90
CA ASP A 651 -29.59 34.20 -4.47
C ASP A 651 -28.12 33.74 -4.27
N GLN A 652 -27.60 33.89 -3.05
CA GLN A 652 -26.24 33.49 -2.66
C GLN A 652 -26.20 33.07 -1.18
N VAL A 653 -25.32 32.18 -0.82
CA VAL A 653 -25.02 31.83 0.59
C VAL A 653 -24.36 33.02 1.26
N VAL A 654 -24.84 33.45 2.43
CA VAL A 654 -24.27 34.55 3.23
C VAL A 654 -23.53 34.04 4.45
N GLY A 655 -24.02 32.98 5.04
CA GLY A 655 -23.41 32.43 6.25
C GLY A 655 -23.73 30.97 6.45
N VAL A 656 -22.76 30.29 7.03
CA VAL A 656 -22.88 28.89 7.42
C VAL A 656 -22.43 28.76 8.87
N ARG A 657 -23.16 28.00 9.69
CA ARG A 657 -22.86 27.77 11.11
C ARG A 657 -23.00 26.30 11.45
N LEU A 658 -22.15 25.85 12.35
CA LEU A 658 -22.27 24.55 13.01
C LEU A 658 -23.17 24.74 14.24
N THR A 659 -24.14 23.85 14.44
CA THR A 659 -25.09 23.87 15.56
C THR A 659 -25.25 22.47 16.17
N ASN A 660 -25.73 22.42 17.42
CA ASN A 660 -25.88 21.16 18.17
C ASN A 660 -27.35 20.64 18.21
N GLY A 661 -28.25 21.21 17.43
CA GLY A 661 -29.66 20.83 17.41
C GLY A 661 -30.59 21.61 18.38
N HIS A 662 -29.98 22.36 19.31
CA HIS A 662 -30.73 23.09 20.36
C HIS A 662 -30.43 24.60 20.41
N ASN A 663 -29.61 25.08 19.49
CA ASN A 663 -29.17 26.46 19.50
C ASN A 663 -30.29 27.45 19.09
N GLU A 664 -30.07 28.70 19.44
CA GLU A 664 -30.87 29.80 18.94
C GLU A 664 -30.18 30.51 17.78
N LEU A 665 -30.92 30.83 16.75
CA LEU A 665 -30.41 31.41 15.53
C LEU A 665 -30.88 32.87 15.41
N LEU A 666 -29.92 33.74 15.01
CA LEU A 666 -30.27 35.09 14.61
C LEU A 666 -29.87 35.35 13.16
N LEU A 667 -30.77 35.90 12.40
CA LEU A 667 -30.52 36.48 11.07
C LEU A 667 -30.66 38.01 11.15
N ALA A 668 -29.69 38.70 10.55
CA ALA A 668 -29.73 40.14 10.45
C ALA A 668 -29.73 40.62 9.00
N ASN A 669 -30.52 41.66 8.69
CA ASN A 669 -30.56 42.25 7.35
C ASN A 669 -29.79 43.59 7.29
N ARG A 670 -29.50 44.00 6.08
CA ARG A 670 -28.73 45.22 5.75
C ARG A 670 -29.37 46.49 6.30
N ASN A 671 -30.70 46.49 6.43
CA ASN A 671 -31.48 47.61 6.97
C ASN A 671 -31.51 47.70 8.51
N GLY A 672 -30.65 46.89 9.18
CA GLY A 672 -30.45 46.97 10.63
C GLY A 672 -31.57 46.32 11.45
N ARG A 673 -32.21 45.29 10.93
CA ARG A 673 -33.14 44.43 11.67
C ARG A 673 -32.56 43.04 11.91
N ALA A 674 -32.95 42.40 13.01
CA ALA A 674 -32.59 41.01 13.30
C ALA A 674 -33.79 40.22 13.83
N ILE A 675 -33.83 38.93 13.48
CA ILE A 675 -34.82 37.97 13.96
C ILE A 675 -34.15 36.87 14.75
N ARG A 676 -34.66 36.54 15.94
CA ARG A 676 -34.23 35.44 16.81
C ARG A 676 -35.28 34.36 16.86
N PHE A 677 -34.92 33.11 16.64
CA PHE A 677 -35.77 31.93 16.69
C PHE A 677 -35.01 30.67 17.05
N ASN A 678 -35.70 29.60 17.47
CA ASN A 678 -35.06 28.32 17.80
C ASN A 678 -34.71 27.54 16.52
N GLU A 679 -33.54 26.90 16.48
CA GLU A 679 -33.14 26.08 15.32
C GLU A 679 -34.08 24.89 15.08
N GLN A 680 -34.81 24.42 16.10
CA GLN A 680 -35.84 23.38 15.97
C GLN A 680 -36.99 23.80 15.05
N ASP A 681 -37.23 25.09 14.88
CA ASP A 681 -38.18 25.59 13.91
C ASP A 681 -37.77 25.33 12.46
N VAL A 682 -36.51 24.96 12.26
CA VAL A 682 -35.92 24.56 10.94
C VAL A 682 -35.77 23.05 10.90
N ARG A 683 -36.64 22.41 10.12
CA ARG A 683 -36.53 20.94 9.92
C ARG A 683 -35.19 20.56 9.27
N THR A 684 -34.63 19.39 9.66
CA THR A 684 -33.45 18.81 9.01
C THR A 684 -33.76 18.37 7.58
N MET A 685 -32.91 18.72 6.63
CA MET A 685 -33.09 18.47 5.19
C MET A 685 -31.84 17.91 4.58
N GLY A 686 -31.99 17.16 3.48
CA GLY A 686 -30.84 16.63 2.72
C GLY A 686 -30.02 17.74 2.02
N ARG A 687 -28.77 17.42 1.62
CA ARG A 687 -27.85 18.39 0.98
C ARG A 687 -28.44 19.10 -0.24
N VAL A 688 -29.19 18.42 -1.07
CA VAL A 688 -29.74 18.93 -2.37
C VAL A 688 -31.02 19.71 -2.24
N SER A 689 -31.43 20.13 -1.03
CA SER A 689 -32.65 20.93 -0.82
C SER A 689 -32.34 22.44 -0.84
N THR A 690 -33.35 23.28 -1.11
CA THR A 690 -33.22 24.74 -1.15
C THR A 690 -33.31 25.35 0.23
N GLY A 691 -34.14 24.82 1.13
CA GLY A 691 -34.37 25.36 2.46
C GLY A 691 -35.78 25.94 2.62
N VAL A 692 -35.95 26.73 3.68
CA VAL A 692 -37.23 27.38 4.04
C VAL A 692 -36.99 28.85 4.37
N ARG A 693 -38.06 29.68 4.37
CA ARG A 693 -37.94 31.11 4.71
C ARG A 693 -37.52 31.29 6.17
N GLY A 694 -36.37 31.93 6.40
CA GLY A 694 -35.82 32.27 7.71
C GLY A 694 -36.23 33.69 8.17
N MET A 695 -36.12 34.69 7.28
CA MET A 695 -36.46 36.09 7.54
C MET A 695 -37.28 36.68 6.39
N LYS A 696 -38.22 37.58 6.70
CA LYS A 696 -38.95 38.37 5.73
C LYS A 696 -38.20 39.68 5.52
N LEU A 697 -37.77 39.95 4.29
CA LEU A 697 -37.13 41.19 3.88
C LEU A 697 -38.14 42.26 3.49
N ASP A 698 -37.76 43.53 3.59
CA ASP A 698 -38.63 44.66 3.29
C ASP A 698 -38.72 44.96 1.78
N GLY A 699 -37.98 44.25 0.92
CA GLY A 699 -37.91 44.47 -0.54
C GLY A 699 -36.84 45.47 -0.94
N GLY A 700 -36.76 45.78 -2.24
CA GLY A 700 -35.67 46.61 -2.79
C GLY A 700 -34.31 45.93 -2.72
N ASP A 701 -33.31 46.65 -2.24
CA ASP A 701 -31.94 46.18 -2.06
C ASP A 701 -31.65 45.64 -0.64
N ASP A 702 -32.71 45.28 0.11
CA ASP A 702 -32.57 44.64 1.42
C ASP A 702 -32.14 43.16 1.29
N GLU A 703 -31.12 42.79 2.01
CA GLU A 703 -30.55 41.44 1.99
C GLU A 703 -30.12 41.01 3.41
N VAL A 704 -30.08 39.71 3.67
CA VAL A 704 -29.49 39.19 4.90
C VAL A 704 -27.97 39.35 4.81
N VAL A 705 -27.36 39.94 5.86
CA VAL A 705 -25.91 40.17 5.94
C VAL A 705 -25.18 39.21 6.88
N GLY A 706 -25.94 38.46 7.70
CA GLY A 706 -25.27 37.48 8.57
C GLY A 706 -26.25 36.56 9.30
N LEU A 707 -25.69 35.40 9.63
CA LEU A 707 -26.26 34.35 10.47
C LEU A 707 -25.35 34.15 11.68
N VAL A 708 -25.91 34.17 12.88
CA VAL A 708 -25.22 33.81 14.12
C VAL A 708 -26.00 32.75 14.88
N CYS A 709 -25.26 31.95 15.63
CA CYS A 709 -25.74 30.90 16.51
C CYS A 709 -25.42 31.30 17.95
N VAL A 710 -26.40 31.31 18.83
CA VAL A 710 -26.27 31.60 20.27
C VAL A 710 -26.16 30.24 20.98
N ASN A 711 -25.10 30.03 21.75
CA ASN A 711 -24.90 28.84 22.56
C ASN A 711 -25.34 29.06 24.00
N ASP A 712 -24.97 30.18 24.59
CA ASP A 712 -25.29 30.55 25.95
C ASP A 712 -25.82 32.01 26.04
N PRO A 713 -27.12 32.21 26.22
CA PRO A 713 -27.70 33.52 26.28
C PRO A 713 -27.26 34.38 27.47
N GLU A 714 -26.71 33.80 28.54
CA GLU A 714 -26.36 34.53 29.76
C GLU A 714 -24.95 35.17 29.64
N THR A 715 -24.01 34.49 28.94
CA THR A 715 -22.62 34.95 28.82
C THR A 715 -22.32 35.60 27.46
N GLU A 716 -23.13 35.34 26.46
CA GLU A 716 -22.93 35.83 25.10
C GLU A 716 -23.67 37.14 24.86
N THR A 717 -23.14 38.02 24.03
CA THR A 717 -23.78 39.28 23.57
C THR A 717 -23.72 39.38 22.05
N ILE A 718 -24.61 40.17 21.49
CA ILE A 718 -24.70 40.42 20.04
C ILE A 718 -23.89 41.66 19.68
N MET A 719 -22.82 41.46 18.93
CA MET A 719 -21.98 42.51 18.35
C MET A 719 -22.44 42.79 16.91
N VAL A 720 -22.73 44.07 16.61
CA VAL A 720 -23.08 44.54 15.26
C VAL A 720 -22.09 45.61 14.80
N VAL A 721 -21.70 45.55 13.53
CA VAL A 721 -20.77 46.48 12.90
C VAL A 721 -21.38 47.04 11.62
N SER A 722 -21.26 48.33 11.41
CA SER A 722 -21.81 49.06 10.27
C SER A 722 -20.73 49.48 9.28
N GLU A 723 -21.11 49.83 8.10
CA GLU A 723 -20.34 50.21 6.93
C GLU A 723 -19.30 51.31 7.21
N ASN A 724 -19.67 52.31 8.02
CA ASN A 724 -18.81 53.46 8.36
C ASN A 724 -17.97 53.23 9.65
N GLY A 725 -17.81 51.95 10.10
CA GLY A 725 -16.95 51.59 11.24
C GLY A 725 -17.58 51.90 12.62
N TYR A 726 -18.89 52.01 12.71
CA TYR A 726 -19.61 52.07 13.99
C TYR A 726 -20.07 50.68 14.37
N GLY A 727 -20.06 50.39 15.68
CA GLY A 727 -20.56 49.12 16.17
C GLY A 727 -20.92 49.20 17.65
N LYS A 728 -21.58 48.17 18.12
CA LYS A 728 -21.99 48.02 19.52
C LYS A 728 -22.25 46.58 19.90
N ARG A 729 -22.28 46.37 21.20
CA ARG A 729 -22.80 45.14 21.83
C ARG A 729 -24.19 45.34 22.37
N SER A 730 -25.03 44.33 22.35
CA SER A 730 -26.37 44.33 22.94
C SER A 730 -26.64 42.98 23.59
N ASP A 731 -27.40 42.96 24.68
CA ASP A 731 -27.80 41.72 25.32
C ASP A 731 -28.69 40.88 24.40
N ILE A 732 -28.53 39.56 24.47
CA ILE A 732 -29.33 38.63 23.65
C ILE A 732 -30.80 38.72 24.02
N GLU A 733 -31.15 38.98 25.30
CA GLU A 733 -32.51 39.09 25.78
C GLU A 733 -33.24 40.31 25.21
N ASP A 734 -32.55 41.34 24.75
CA ASP A 734 -33.14 42.45 24.00
C ASP A 734 -33.81 41.97 22.69
N TYR A 735 -33.47 40.81 22.19
CA TYR A 735 -34.04 40.23 20.97
C TYR A 735 -35.08 39.17 21.32
N ARG A 736 -36.37 39.56 21.24
CA ARG A 736 -37.50 38.64 21.50
C ARG A 736 -37.46 37.41 20.61
N LYS A 737 -37.72 36.25 21.15
CA LYS A 737 -37.90 35.01 20.40
C LYS A 737 -39.18 35.04 19.58
N THR A 738 -39.12 34.72 18.30
CA THR A 738 -40.24 34.69 17.37
C THR A 738 -40.19 33.48 16.48
N ALA A 739 -41.27 33.11 15.82
CA ALA A 739 -41.24 32.10 14.78
C ALA A 739 -40.40 32.58 13.59
N ARG A 740 -39.69 31.66 12.89
CA ARG A 740 -38.96 32.01 11.66
C ARG A 740 -39.84 32.64 10.61
N GLY A 741 -39.24 33.41 9.69
CA GLY A 741 -39.96 34.05 8.58
C GLY A 741 -40.65 35.37 8.92
N ALA A 742 -40.48 35.93 10.14
CA ALA A 742 -40.93 37.26 10.51
C ALA A 742 -39.93 38.36 10.08
N LYS A 743 -40.30 39.64 10.17
CA LYS A 743 -39.43 40.78 9.83
C LYS A 743 -38.33 41.08 10.86
N GLY A 744 -38.44 40.54 12.08
CA GLY A 744 -37.51 40.78 13.18
C GLY A 744 -37.64 42.16 13.83
N VAL A 745 -36.72 42.46 14.74
CA VAL A 745 -36.66 43.72 15.53
C VAL A 745 -35.45 44.58 15.11
N LYS A 746 -35.50 45.87 15.43
CA LYS A 746 -34.40 46.78 15.10
C LYS A 746 -33.14 46.40 15.92
N THR A 747 -31.98 46.16 15.26
CA THR A 747 -30.70 45.83 15.88
C THR A 747 -29.69 46.98 15.80
N LEU A 748 -29.79 47.86 14.80
CA LEU A 748 -28.97 49.05 14.64
C LEU A 748 -29.80 50.21 14.13
N SER A 749 -29.55 51.42 14.61
CA SER A 749 -30.12 52.62 14.00
C SER A 749 -29.27 53.00 12.79
N VAL A 750 -29.74 52.64 11.59
CA VAL A 750 -29.12 52.98 10.32
C VAL A 750 -29.36 54.45 10.02
N THR A 751 -28.30 55.23 9.85
CA THR A 751 -28.27 56.65 9.53
C THR A 751 -27.13 56.93 8.55
N GLU A 752 -27.08 58.13 7.94
CA GLU A 752 -25.95 58.52 7.10
C GLU A 752 -24.60 58.44 7.82
N LYS A 753 -24.58 58.65 9.14
CA LYS A 753 -23.39 58.59 9.97
C LYS A 753 -22.88 57.16 10.15
N THR A 754 -23.77 56.21 10.38
CA THR A 754 -23.40 54.79 10.64
C THR A 754 -23.21 54.00 9.36
N GLY A 755 -23.91 54.34 8.30
CA GLY A 755 -24.04 53.49 7.13
C GLY A 755 -24.96 52.28 7.44
N ARG A 756 -25.06 51.36 6.51
CA ARG A 756 -25.86 50.13 6.61
C ARG A 756 -25.18 49.08 7.49
N LEU A 757 -25.89 48.06 7.95
CA LEU A 757 -25.32 46.94 8.69
C LEU A 757 -24.49 46.05 7.75
N VAL A 758 -23.26 45.72 8.18
CA VAL A 758 -22.33 44.86 7.43
C VAL A 758 -22.11 43.51 8.11
N ALA A 759 -22.02 43.48 9.44
CA ALA A 759 -21.76 42.23 10.17
C ALA A 759 -22.52 42.13 11.48
N ILE A 760 -22.90 40.92 11.83
CA ILE A 760 -23.41 40.53 13.15
C ILE A 760 -22.57 39.32 13.66
N LYS A 761 -22.17 39.38 14.95
CA LYS A 761 -21.38 38.32 15.62
C LYS A 761 -21.93 38.09 17.02
N VAL A 762 -21.78 36.86 17.53
CA VAL A 762 -21.95 36.55 18.96
C VAL A 762 -20.58 36.60 19.60
N VAL A 763 -20.42 37.30 20.69
CA VAL A 763 -19.16 37.57 21.38
C VAL A 763 -19.30 37.48 22.89
N THR A 764 -18.18 37.17 23.57
CA THR A 764 -18.01 37.22 25.01
C THR A 764 -16.92 38.24 25.37
N ASP A 765 -16.73 38.56 26.66
CA ASP A 765 -15.66 39.46 27.11
C ASP A 765 -14.22 38.90 26.84
N GLU A 766 -14.10 37.59 26.74
CA GLU A 766 -12.83 36.91 26.43
C GLU A 766 -12.46 36.91 24.93
N ASN A 767 -13.25 37.54 24.10
CA ASN A 767 -13.03 37.57 22.67
C ASN A 767 -12.35 38.87 22.23
N ASP A 768 -11.58 38.79 21.16
CA ASP A 768 -11.12 39.93 20.39
C ASP A 768 -11.86 40.02 19.07
N LEU A 769 -11.95 41.21 18.55
CA LEU A 769 -12.57 41.52 17.27
C LEU A 769 -11.55 41.99 16.26
N MET A 770 -11.41 41.28 15.15
CA MET A 770 -10.61 41.70 14.01
C MET A 770 -11.49 42.33 12.96
N ILE A 771 -11.26 43.59 12.66
CA ILE A 771 -12.03 44.39 11.67
C ILE A 771 -11.09 44.77 10.55
N ILE A 772 -11.45 44.52 9.30
CA ILE A 772 -10.70 44.93 8.13
C ILE A 772 -11.55 45.81 7.22
N ASN A 773 -10.94 46.81 6.63
CA ASN A 773 -11.55 47.68 5.62
C ASN A 773 -11.18 47.24 4.20
N LYS A 774 -11.82 47.83 3.18
CA LYS A 774 -11.56 47.50 1.77
C LYS A 774 -10.13 47.89 1.32
N SER A 775 -9.50 48.87 1.97
CA SER A 775 -8.07 49.18 1.73
C SER A 775 -7.09 48.20 2.35
N GLY A 776 -7.54 47.13 3.00
CA GLY A 776 -6.69 46.11 3.64
C GLY A 776 -6.09 46.51 4.99
N ILE A 777 -6.62 47.56 5.65
CA ILE A 777 -6.21 47.95 6.99
C ILE A 777 -6.98 47.12 8.00
N LEU A 778 -6.26 46.46 8.89
CA LEU A 778 -6.80 45.61 9.95
C LEU A 778 -6.59 46.28 11.32
N ILE A 779 -7.61 46.18 12.19
CA ILE A 779 -7.48 46.46 13.61
C ILE A 779 -7.96 45.27 14.43
N ARG A 780 -7.26 44.97 15.51
CA ARG A 780 -7.65 44.00 16.54
C ARG A 780 -8.02 44.81 17.82
N LEU A 781 -9.19 44.58 18.41
CA LEU A 781 -9.65 45.22 19.64
C LEU A 781 -10.28 44.21 20.57
N LYS A 782 -10.11 44.42 21.88
CA LYS A 782 -10.78 43.62 22.90
C LYS A 782 -12.28 43.89 22.86
N VAL A 783 -13.09 42.85 22.90
CA VAL A 783 -14.54 42.99 22.97
C VAL A 783 -14.98 43.61 24.31
N ALA A 784 -14.26 43.30 25.39
CA ALA A 784 -14.48 43.90 26.70
C ALA A 784 -14.49 45.43 26.69
N ASP A 785 -13.69 46.09 25.82
CA ASP A 785 -13.66 47.56 25.68
C ASP A 785 -14.90 48.15 25.01
N VAL A 786 -15.76 47.31 24.44
CA VAL A 786 -17.00 47.76 23.82
C VAL A 786 -18.16 47.57 24.79
N ARG A 787 -18.66 48.64 25.36
CA ARG A 787 -19.76 48.61 26.34
C ARG A 787 -21.05 48.03 25.72
N VAL A 788 -21.81 47.30 26.52
CA VAL A 788 -23.14 46.83 26.18
C VAL A 788 -24.13 47.98 26.11
N MET A 789 -24.99 48.05 25.10
CA MET A 789 -25.96 49.08 24.82
C MET A 789 -27.22 48.52 24.23
N GLY A 790 -28.34 49.18 24.47
CA GLY A 790 -29.66 48.80 23.95
C GLY A 790 -29.64 48.63 22.40
N ARG A 791 -30.38 47.66 21.91
CA ARG A 791 -30.37 47.18 20.49
C ARG A 791 -30.70 48.26 19.44
N ALA A 792 -31.46 49.32 19.78
CA ALA A 792 -31.90 50.33 18.81
C ALA A 792 -30.96 51.54 18.69
N THR A 793 -29.81 51.59 19.35
CA THR A 793 -28.84 52.69 19.35
C THR A 793 -27.95 52.69 18.10
N GLN A 794 -27.20 53.79 17.86
CA GLN A 794 -26.24 53.95 16.75
C GLN A 794 -24.90 53.28 17.01
N GLY A 795 -24.56 52.95 18.26
CA GLY A 795 -23.26 52.40 18.64
C GLY A 795 -22.13 53.44 18.79
N VAL A 796 -20.90 52.94 18.94
CA VAL A 796 -19.68 53.73 19.07
C VAL A 796 -18.76 53.51 17.88
N ARG A 797 -17.82 54.41 17.65
CA ARG A 797 -16.82 54.27 16.59
C ARG A 797 -15.79 53.23 17.01
N LEU A 798 -15.68 52.16 16.24
CA LEU A 798 -14.70 51.06 16.46
C LEU A 798 -13.39 51.32 15.70
N ILE A 799 -13.47 51.83 14.46
CA ILE A 799 -12.33 52.16 13.63
C ILE A 799 -12.51 53.55 13.00
N ASN A 800 -11.45 54.30 12.78
CA ASN A 800 -11.48 55.57 12.13
C ASN A 800 -11.24 55.49 10.62
N LEU A 801 -12.30 55.62 9.84
CA LEU A 801 -12.25 55.52 8.37
C LEU A 801 -12.28 56.89 7.67
N THR A 802 -12.39 58.01 8.43
CA THR A 802 -12.64 59.38 7.90
C THR A 802 -11.53 59.93 7.00
N LYS A 803 -10.30 59.42 7.17
CA LYS A 803 -9.15 59.93 6.39
C LYS A 803 -9.01 59.36 4.97
N LYS A 804 -9.80 58.33 4.59
CA LYS A 804 -9.65 57.59 3.32
C LYS A 804 -10.91 57.29 2.55
N ASN A 805 -12.07 57.78 3.01
CA ASN A 805 -13.39 57.49 2.41
C ASN A 805 -13.62 55.99 2.17
N ASP A 806 -13.29 55.16 3.16
CA ASP A 806 -13.22 53.69 3.09
C ASP A 806 -14.41 53.07 3.86
N THR A 807 -14.68 51.80 3.60
CA THR A 807 -15.76 51.04 4.22
C THR A 807 -15.26 49.75 4.79
N ILE A 808 -15.98 49.17 5.80
CA ILE A 808 -15.68 47.88 6.36
C ILE A 808 -15.89 46.77 5.33
N ALA A 809 -14.91 45.89 5.14
CA ALA A 809 -14.97 44.71 4.28
C ALA A 809 -15.39 43.45 5.06
N SER A 810 -14.74 43.13 6.18
CA SER A 810 -15.00 41.92 6.97
C SER A 810 -14.77 42.16 8.47
N VAL A 811 -15.43 41.33 9.28
CA VAL A 811 -15.30 41.31 10.74
C VAL A 811 -15.24 39.90 11.23
N CYS A 812 -14.19 39.56 12.01
CA CYS A 812 -13.98 38.24 12.57
C CYS A 812 -13.85 38.31 14.11
N LYS A 813 -14.29 37.28 14.79
CA LYS A 813 -14.09 37.03 16.22
C LYS A 813 -12.89 36.08 16.41
N VAL A 814 -11.98 36.39 17.30
CA VAL A 814 -10.87 35.53 17.73
C VAL A 814 -10.86 35.40 19.26
N MET A 815 -10.21 34.37 19.77
CA MET A 815 -10.00 34.23 21.23
C MET A 815 -8.84 35.15 21.65
N SER A 816 -8.98 35.78 22.81
CA SER A 816 -7.90 36.58 23.41
C SER A 816 -6.79 35.64 23.87
N SER A 817 -5.51 35.93 23.54
CA SER A 817 -4.34 35.22 24.08
C SER A 817 -4.08 35.68 25.52
N GLN A 818 -4.07 34.78 26.50
CA GLN A 818 -3.81 35.07 27.90
C GLN A 818 -2.31 35.31 28.25
N ASP A 819 -1.38 35.21 27.29
CA ASP A 819 0.06 35.11 27.58
C ASP A 819 0.86 36.42 27.49
N ASP A 820 0.25 37.60 27.28
CA ASP A 820 1.00 38.84 27.09
C ASP A 820 1.03 39.78 28.33
N GLU A 821 0.54 39.38 29.51
CA GLU A 821 0.59 40.24 30.73
C GLU A 821 1.91 40.12 31.52
N ASP A 822 2.76 39.11 31.31
CA ASP A 822 3.96 38.86 32.15
C ASP A 822 5.28 39.43 31.59
N VAL A 823 5.33 40.07 30.41
CA VAL A 823 6.60 40.56 29.83
C VAL A 823 6.81 42.07 30.01
N ASN A 824 5.83 42.87 30.40
CA ASN A 824 5.99 44.32 30.54
C ASN A 824 6.40 44.81 31.94
N ASP A 825 6.49 43.97 32.97
CA ASP A 825 6.95 44.37 34.30
C ASP A 825 8.47 44.11 34.56
N ALA A 826 9.21 43.54 33.59
CA ALA A 826 10.63 43.27 33.75
C ALA A 826 11.59 44.34 33.14
N GLU A 827 11.08 45.29 32.34
CA GLU A 827 11.97 46.31 31.70
C GLU A 827 11.94 47.71 32.36
N THR A 828 11.24 47.91 33.51
CA THR A 828 11.26 49.18 34.25
C THR A 828 12.06 49.17 35.54
N ALA A 829 12.88 48.12 35.84
CA ALA A 829 13.64 48.00 37.11
C ALA A 829 15.16 48.04 37.00
N GLU A 830 15.74 48.39 35.86
CA GLU A 830 17.22 48.57 35.78
C GLU A 830 17.62 49.89 35.08
N THR A 831 17.29 50.97 35.64
CA THR A 831 18.10 52.22 35.48
C THR A 831 17.91 53.07 36.71
N VAL A 832 18.71 52.87 37.77
CA VAL A 832 19.25 53.82 38.74
C VAL A 832 20.22 53.10 39.70
N THR A 833 21.42 53.49 39.66
CA THR A 833 22.60 53.46 40.57
C THR A 833 23.79 52.89 39.82
N GLY A 834 24.82 53.62 39.59
CA GLY A 834 25.40 54.78 40.19
C GLY A 834 26.86 54.50 40.31
N GLU A 835 27.57 55.43 39.95
CA GLU A 835 28.97 55.77 40.34
C GLU A 835 29.59 55.01 41.55
N GLU A 836 30.68 54.29 41.31
CA GLU A 836 32.06 54.63 41.81
C GLU A 836 33.05 53.65 41.17
#